data_bce26797e8e7240b5a887de33d7d9aad
#
_entry.id   bce26797e8e7240b5a887de33d7d9aad
#
_cell.length_a   1.000
_cell.length_b   1.000
_cell.length_c   1.000
_cell.angle_alpha   90.00
_cell.angle_beta   90.00
_cell.angle_gamma   90.00
#
_symmetry.space_group_name_H-M   'P 1'
#
loop_
_entity.id
_entity.type
_entity.pdbx_description
1 polymer ?
#
loop_
_entity_poly.entity_id
_entity_poly.type
_entity_poly.pdbx_seq_one_letter_code
_entity_poly.pdbx_strand_id
1 'polypeptide(L)'
;MFHAESIHTYLVMPVCLLYFLFLNVSYIRKGNMKGIFHDGYNLLMVLLVFNSVVYGIYYLEPFRSLIEKIVPPLKGWQFNRTIFFNPFVWYLAFLVVLVRLYQEKKKWLCVLTDLLAVAAVLLIVFSGTRYNDLYHTCVAKAYEILKGKESNDLSYGEFYSEELFAKAKEDIGYNGEWSAAYGFHPAILEYNGISTLDGYLGFYSQDYKDRFRKVIAPALSQNAASAEYFDTWGARAYLYSPTENSLVMAVRDYHVEDESLAIDVDAFKALSGRYLFSRICISNAEEEGFTLIGTYTDESSPYTLYVYRTTTLYQSNNWSEVPFAERDLTYDKDVIYETADHLEELAKEAVRQEENQETVVLQEEKALSLYESLLDGCIRVRTCNSLSQIRYDMDVRDEENASLQEQQYEDAVDITDRVYAVMAQICNSPYKEIFSEVFTESEISSLQDYEEMTEQEKDLILKENSLQQEYNEALLDDYDAEYEGKTWSFAMLETEEDSLAVEKYQAVQRALYEEKNSVIGEIYCELVSVRDQLAREYEYDNYAEYAYGGLYLRDYDTADAKALFKQVKKEVMPWLIEIESLYYEMDDSALEELNDSPAAERLSAVQKYIGELDPEMGEAFDHMLAYDLYDMDAGESKAQTGYTIELPWYGDAFIFDAPYGTCQDYVTTIHEFGHYNYAVHKKSNPLFVVNNMDLCEIHSQGLEMLFYDYDQDMIPGEAGDMFRLQDVVQLAEQTANACMLAEFEICVYENPDM
;
A
#
# COMPACT_ATOMS: atom_id res chain seq x y z
N MET A 1 -30.99 19.82 2.41
CA MET A 1 -31.72 18.96 3.26
C MET A 1 -32.79 18.16 2.57
N PHE A 2 -33.61 18.53 1.73
CA PHE A 2 -34.64 17.66 1.20
C PHE A 2 -34.68 17.77 -0.27
N HIS A 3 -34.51 16.64 -0.90
CA HIS A 3 -34.66 16.43 -2.33
C HIS A 3 -36.12 16.68 -2.81
N ALA A 4 -37.03 16.94 -1.89
CA ALA A 4 -38.44 17.21 -2.22
C ALA A 4 -38.60 18.71 -2.39
N GLU A 5 -38.62 19.15 -3.61
CA GLU A 5 -38.98 20.51 -3.93
C GLU A 5 -40.41 20.82 -3.59
N SER A 6 -40.62 22.03 -3.03
CA SER A 6 -41.87 22.38 -2.40
C SER A 6 -42.90 22.99 -3.37
N ILE A 7 -42.87 22.68 -4.66
CA ILE A 7 -43.79 23.26 -5.67
C ILE A 7 -45.26 23.07 -5.31
N HIS A 8 -45.57 21.89 -4.71
CA HIS A 8 -46.90 21.60 -4.25
C HIS A 8 -47.42 22.54 -3.15
N THR A 9 -46.54 23.25 -2.44
CA THR A 9 -46.91 24.18 -1.38
C THR A 9 -47.57 25.46 -1.88
N TYR A 10 -47.32 25.89 -3.11
CA TYR A 10 -47.83 27.14 -3.64
C TYR A 10 -49.29 27.08 -4.05
N LEU A 11 -49.80 25.97 -4.58
CA LEU A 11 -51.17 25.83 -5.07
C LEU A 11 -51.84 24.57 -4.52
N VAL A 12 -51.21 23.42 -4.65
CA VAL A 12 -51.81 22.11 -4.37
C VAL A 12 -52.18 21.98 -2.90
N MET A 13 -51.28 22.27 -2.00
CA MET A 13 -51.45 22.17 -0.57
C MET A 13 -52.57 23.15 -0.07
N PRO A 14 -52.58 24.44 -0.39
CA PRO A 14 -53.68 25.34 0.02
C PRO A 14 -55.04 24.89 -0.48
N VAL A 15 -55.18 24.44 -1.72
CA VAL A 15 -56.43 23.95 -2.28
C VAL A 15 -56.90 22.70 -1.54
N CYS A 16 -56.02 21.77 -1.27
CA CYS A 16 -56.34 20.57 -0.50
C CYS A 16 -56.79 20.89 0.93
N LEU A 17 -56.07 21.78 1.62
CA LEU A 17 -56.44 22.20 2.98
C LEU A 17 -57.80 22.89 3.04
N LEU A 18 -58.07 23.80 2.11
CA LEU A 18 -59.38 24.46 2.00
C LEU A 18 -60.50 23.45 1.74
N TYR A 19 -60.28 22.49 0.84
CA TYR A 19 -61.24 21.42 0.59
C TYR A 19 -61.41 20.50 1.79
N PHE A 20 -60.35 20.16 2.51
CA PHE A 20 -60.44 19.38 3.75
C PHE A 20 -61.33 20.06 4.80
N LEU A 21 -61.14 21.34 5.00
CA LEU A 21 -61.98 22.12 5.92
C LEU A 21 -63.42 22.12 5.45
N PHE A 22 -63.67 22.42 4.18
CA PHE A 22 -65.03 22.44 3.60
C PHE A 22 -65.74 21.08 3.73
N LEU A 23 -65.06 20.00 3.39
CA LEU A 23 -65.57 18.62 3.44
C LEU A 23 -65.99 18.26 4.87
N ASN A 24 -65.11 18.45 5.85
CA ASN A 24 -65.33 18.06 7.22
C ASN A 24 -66.40 18.93 7.90
N VAL A 25 -66.43 20.23 7.64
CA VAL A 25 -67.51 21.12 8.08
C VAL A 25 -68.84 20.64 7.49
N SER A 26 -68.88 20.20 6.24
CA SER A 26 -70.10 19.64 5.63
C SER A 26 -70.55 18.35 6.30
N TYR A 27 -69.62 17.43 6.65
CA TYR A 27 -69.95 16.22 7.39
C TYR A 27 -70.49 16.52 8.79
N ILE A 28 -69.91 17.46 9.54
CA ILE A 28 -70.34 17.89 10.84
C ILE A 28 -71.75 18.48 10.76
N ARG A 29 -71.99 19.40 9.81
CA ARG A 29 -73.31 20.03 9.63
C ARG A 29 -74.41 19.02 9.27
N LYS A 30 -74.07 17.93 8.58
CA LYS A 30 -74.98 16.84 8.22
C LYS A 30 -75.11 15.78 9.32
N GLY A 31 -74.41 15.91 10.44
CA GLY A 31 -74.40 14.92 11.53
C GLY A 31 -73.74 13.59 11.17
N ASN A 32 -73.01 13.55 10.08
CA ASN A 32 -72.34 12.30 9.56
C ASN A 32 -70.92 12.18 10.07
N MET A 33 -70.77 11.92 11.35
CA MET A 33 -69.46 11.75 11.94
C MET A 33 -68.67 10.52 11.36
N LYS A 34 -69.43 9.46 11.02
CA LYS A 34 -68.79 8.27 10.39
C LYS A 34 -68.14 8.59 9.03
N GLY A 35 -68.77 9.51 8.28
CA GLY A 35 -68.22 9.96 6.99
C GLY A 35 -66.82 10.57 7.11
N ILE A 36 -66.56 11.28 8.22
CA ILE A 36 -65.20 11.88 8.44
C ILE A 36 -64.13 10.81 8.48
N PHE A 37 -64.37 9.68 9.16
CA PHE A 37 -63.36 8.62 9.35
C PHE A 37 -63.27 7.62 8.19
N HIS A 38 -64.26 7.53 7.30
CA HIS A 38 -64.31 6.58 6.22
C HIS A 38 -64.09 7.22 4.83
N ASP A 39 -63.94 8.54 4.79
CA ASP A 39 -63.69 9.23 3.55
C ASP A 39 -62.22 9.03 3.10
N GLY A 40 -62.02 8.47 1.87
CA GLY A 40 -60.70 8.22 1.37
C GLY A 40 -59.80 9.45 1.23
N TYR A 41 -60.39 10.65 1.04
CA TYR A 41 -59.63 11.90 1.04
C TYR A 41 -59.09 12.24 2.44
N ASN A 42 -59.91 12.06 3.49
CA ASN A 42 -59.48 12.26 4.85
C ASN A 42 -58.39 11.25 5.26
N LEU A 43 -58.42 10.02 4.72
CA LEU A 43 -57.35 9.05 4.94
C LEU A 43 -56.04 9.50 4.32
N LEU A 44 -56.06 10.13 3.11
CA LEU A 44 -54.85 10.73 2.52
C LEU A 44 -54.28 11.86 3.39
N MET A 45 -55.18 12.72 3.95
CA MET A 45 -54.75 13.78 4.87
C MET A 45 -54.14 13.23 6.16
N VAL A 46 -54.69 12.14 6.70
CA VAL A 46 -54.14 11.43 7.87
C VAL A 46 -52.75 10.84 7.53
N LEU A 47 -52.60 10.25 6.35
CA LEU A 47 -51.30 9.73 5.89
C LEU A 47 -50.21 10.82 5.80
N LEU A 48 -50.56 12.00 5.27
CA LEU A 48 -49.67 13.16 5.23
C LEU A 48 -49.24 13.60 6.64
N VAL A 49 -50.18 13.67 7.57
CA VAL A 49 -49.88 14.00 8.97
C VAL A 49 -49.02 12.91 9.60
N PHE A 50 -49.36 11.64 9.38
CA PHE A 50 -48.57 10.51 9.87
C PHE A 50 -47.10 10.56 9.41
N ASN A 51 -46.85 10.71 8.12
CA ASN A 51 -45.51 10.85 7.59
C ASN A 51 -44.75 12.05 8.19
N SER A 52 -45.46 13.16 8.40
CA SER A 52 -44.87 14.35 9.02
C SER A 52 -44.51 14.13 10.50
N VAL A 53 -45.33 13.36 11.22
CA VAL A 53 -45.08 12.96 12.61
C VAL A 53 -43.88 11.99 12.67
N VAL A 54 -43.85 10.99 11.81
CA VAL A 54 -42.70 10.04 11.70
C VAL A 54 -41.40 10.79 11.44
N TYR A 55 -41.43 11.77 10.53
CA TYR A 55 -40.30 12.65 10.27
C TYR A 55 -39.87 13.41 11.53
N GLY A 56 -40.81 14.04 12.25
CA GLY A 56 -40.50 14.78 13.48
C GLY A 56 -39.93 13.88 14.59
N ILE A 57 -40.47 12.67 14.75
CA ILE A 57 -39.98 11.69 15.73
C ILE A 57 -38.53 11.27 15.45
N TYR A 58 -38.15 11.09 14.19
CA TYR A 58 -36.81 10.71 13.83
C TYR A 58 -35.75 11.71 14.34
N TYR A 59 -36.04 13.02 14.30
CA TYR A 59 -35.12 14.06 14.77
C TYR A 59 -35.17 14.29 16.28
N LEU A 60 -36.09 13.63 17.01
CA LEU A 60 -36.13 13.62 18.46
C LEU A 60 -35.30 12.42 18.97
N GLU A 61 -34.05 12.64 19.27
CA GLU A 61 -33.08 11.61 19.66
C GLU A 61 -33.59 10.62 20.73
N PRO A 62 -34.27 11.05 21.83
CA PRO A 62 -34.81 10.12 22.83
C PRO A 62 -35.84 9.14 22.25
N PHE A 63 -36.64 9.59 21.28
CA PHE A 63 -37.65 8.73 20.63
C PHE A 63 -37.03 7.83 19.60
N ARG A 64 -36.07 8.33 18.82
CA ARG A 64 -35.30 7.52 17.85
C ARG A 64 -34.57 6.38 18.56
N SER A 65 -33.82 6.69 19.60
CA SER A 65 -33.10 5.70 20.41
C SER A 65 -34.01 4.67 21.04
N LEU A 66 -35.20 5.07 21.49
CA LEU A 66 -36.21 4.15 22.02
C LEU A 66 -36.74 3.19 20.95
N ILE A 67 -37.03 3.70 19.73
CA ILE A 67 -37.52 2.90 18.60
C ILE A 67 -36.42 1.91 18.17
N GLU A 68 -35.19 2.35 18.03
CA GLU A 68 -34.03 1.53 17.65
C GLU A 68 -33.73 0.43 18.70
N LYS A 69 -34.00 0.71 19.98
CA LYS A 69 -33.89 -0.28 21.05
C LYS A 69 -35.01 -1.33 21.02
N ILE A 70 -36.24 -0.93 20.67
CA ILE A 70 -37.41 -1.84 20.58
C ILE A 70 -37.35 -2.67 19.30
N VAL A 71 -36.86 -2.08 18.19
CA VAL A 71 -36.78 -2.71 16.88
C VAL A 71 -35.33 -2.56 16.35
N PRO A 72 -34.37 -3.40 16.81
CA PRO A 72 -32.98 -3.29 16.48
C PRO A 72 -32.67 -3.20 14.97
N PRO A 73 -33.42 -3.84 14.05
CA PRO A 73 -33.21 -3.68 12.62
C PRO A 73 -33.41 -2.27 12.08
N LEU A 74 -34.05 -1.36 12.87
CA LEU A 74 -34.19 0.04 12.47
C LEU A 74 -32.98 0.93 12.86
N LYS A 75 -32.00 0.37 13.58
CA LYS A 75 -30.77 1.10 13.92
C LYS A 75 -30.04 1.48 12.63
N GLY A 76 -29.77 2.76 12.46
CA GLY A 76 -29.18 3.31 11.24
C GLY A 76 -30.14 3.46 10.04
N TRP A 77 -31.38 2.96 10.13
CA TRP A 77 -32.34 3.12 9.05
C TRP A 77 -32.99 4.50 9.10
N GLN A 78 -32.96 5.20 7.98
CA GLN A 78 -33.55 6.54 7.84
C GLN A 78 -35.09 6.45 7.58
N PHE A 79 -35.85 6.01 8.54
CA PHE A 79 -37.34 5.87 8.42
C PHE A 79 -38.07 7.21 8.26
N ASN A 80 -37.39 8.34 8.51
CA ASN A 80 -37.88 9.69 8.20
C ASN A 80 -38.05 9.91 6.68
N ARG A 81 -37.43 9.09 5.84
CA ARG A 81 -37.55 9.20 4.37
C ARG A 81 -38.96 8.95 3.84
N THR A 82 -39.86 8.40 4.63
CA THR A 82 -41.30 8.34 4.28
C THR A 82 -41.89 9.70 3.92
N ILE A 83 -41.31 10.80 4.39
CA ILE A 83 -41.72 12.16 4.03
C ILE A 83 -41.57 12.42 2.51
N PHE A 84 -40.69 11.72 1.80
CA PHE A 84 -40.51 11.88 0.36
C PHE A 84 -41.77 11.47 -0.45
N PHE A 85 -42.64 10.67 0.11
CA PHE A 85 -43.93 10.35 -0.50
C PHE A 85 -44.94 11.48 -0.37
N ASN A 86 -44.76 12.45 0.52
CA ASN A 86 -45.73 13.52 0.75
C ASN A 86 -46.06 14.36 -0.50
N PRO A 87 -45.12 14.77 -1.39
CA PRO A 87 -45.46 15.43 -2.63
C PRO A 87 -46.43 14.62 -3.49
N PHE A 88 -46.16 13.31 -3.67
CA PHE A 88 -47.04 12.41 -4.40
C PHE A 88 -48.42 12.33 -3.76
N VAL A 89 -48.51 12.18 -2.43
CA VAL A 89 -49.81 12.13 -1.69
C VAL A 89 -50.57 13.45 -1.80
N TRP A 90 -49.88 14.61 -1.78
CA TRP A 90 -50.48 15.91 -2.00
C TRP A 90 -51.10 16.03 -3.40
N TYR A 91 -50.37 15.63 -4.47
CA TYR A 91 -50.92 15.63 -5.83
C TYR A 91 -52.06 14.64 -5.98
N LEU A 92 -51.99 13.45 -5.37
CA LEU A 92 -53.11 12.51 -5.34
C LEU A 92 -54.33 13.08 -4.66
N ALA A 93 -54.16 13.72 -3.49
CA ALA A 93 -55.26 14.41 -2.78
C ALA A 93 -55.84 15.53 -3.65
N PHE A 94 -54.98 16.32 -4.31
CA PHE A 94 -55.40 17.37 -5.24
C PHE A 94 -56.22 16.83 -6.41
N LEU A 95 -55.78 15.73 -7.03
CA LEU A 95 -56.53 15.05 -8.08
C LEU A 95 -57.92 14.61 -7.62
N VAL A 96 -58.01 14.06 -6.39
CA VAL A 96 -59.31 13.70 -5.75
C VAL A 96 -60.19 14.95 -5.60
N VAL A 97 -59.64 16.09 -5.20
CA VAL A 97 -60.38 17.36 -5.11
C VAL A 97 -60.89 17.77 -6.48
N LEU A 98 -60.05 17.80 -7.50
CA LEU A 98 -60.44 18.16 -8.86
C LEU A 98 -61.57 17.27 -9.39
N VAL A 99 -61.42 15.94 -9.25
CA VAL A 99 -62.48 14.99 -9.66
C VAL A 99 -63.78 15.21 -8.95
N ARG A 100 -63.77 15.44 -7.62
CA ARG A 100 -65.00 15.68 -6.83
C ARG A 100 -65.66 17.03 -7.19
N LEU A 101 -64.89 18.08 -7.41
CA LEU A 101 -65.40 19.38 -7.86
C LEU A 101 -66.04 19.28 -9.26
N TYR A 102 -65.41 18.53 -10.16
CA TYR A 102 -65.91 18.31 -11.51
C TYR A 102 -67.23 17.50 -11.52
N GLN A 103 -67.35 16.50 -10.61
CA GLN A 103 -68.54 15.66 -10.49
C GLN A 103 -69.79 16.43 -10.02
N GLU A 104 -69.63 17.60 -9.40
CA GLU A 104 -70.75 18.50 -9.03
C GLU A 104 -71.48 19.08 -10.25
N LYS A 105 -70.94 18.93 -11.49
CA LYS A 105 -71.53 19.33 -12.78
C LYS A 105 -72.00 20.82 -12.86
N LYS A 106 -71.56 21.69 -11.94
CA LYS A 106 -71.81 23.14 -12.00
C LYS A 106 -70.78 23.79 -12.91
N LYS A 107 -71.21 24.51 -13.92
CA LYS A 107 -70.32 25.12 -14.94
C LYS A 107 -69.13 25.87 -14.33
N TRP A 108 -69.38 26.66 -13.29
CA TRP A 108 -68.30 27.45 -12.68
C TRP A 108 -67.28 26.58 -11.93
N LEU A 109 -67.74 25.44 -11.33
CA LEU A 109 -66.84 24.48 -10.68
C LEU A 109 -65.99 23.72 -11.73
N CYS A 110 -66.59 23.36 -12.86
CA CYS A 110 -65.81 22.75 -13.96
C CYS A 110 -64.72 23.69 -14.47
N VAL A 111 -65.08 24.97 -14.70
CA VAL A 111 -64.08 25.96 -15.12
C VAL A 111 -63.01 26.20 -14.06
N LEU A 112 -63.39 26.25 -12.78
CA LEU A 112 -62.44 26.35 -11.68
C LEU A 112 -61.46 25.14 -11.64
N THR A 113 -62.02 23.95 -11.84
CA THR A 113 -61.21 22.71 -11.86
C THR A 113 -60.19 22.72 -13.02
N ASP A 114 -60.62 23.15 -14.21
CA ASP A 114 -59.73 23.25 -15.39
C ASP A 114 -58.64 24.28 -15.14
N LEU A 115 -58.99 25.45 -14.56
CA LEU A 115 -58.03 26.49 -14.22
C LEU A 115 -57.01 26.02 -13.17
N LEU A 116 -57.46 25.31 -12.13
CA LEU A 116 -56.57 24.74 -11.09
C LEU A 116 -55.65 23.69 -11.67
N ALA A 117 -56.14 22.81 -12.56
CA ALA A 117 -55.32 21.81 -13.23
C ALA A 117 -54.25 22.45 -14.12
N VAL A 118 -54.65 23.42 -14.97
CA VAL A 118 -53.71 24.17 -15.83
C VAL A 118 -52.69 24.91 -14.96
N ALA A 119 -53.09 25.60 -13.93
CA ALA A 119 -52.20 26.32 -13.03
C ALA A 119 -51.18 25.37 -12.33
N ALA A 120 -51.63 24.17 -11.91
CA ALA A 120 -50.71 23.20 -11.35
C ALA A 120 -49.66 22.71 -12.37
N VAL A 121 -50.08 22.41 -13.59
CA VAL A 121 -49.17 22.01 -14.69
C VAL A 121 -48.20 23.16 -15.01
N LEU A 122 -48.66 24.38 -15.15
CA LEU A 122 -47.80 25.52 -15.41
C LEU A 122 -46.79 25.77 -14.28
N LEU A 123 -47.18 25.62 -13.05
CA LEU A 123 -46.26 25.71 -11.90
C LEU A 123 -45.19 24.62 -11.93
N ILE A 124 -45.51 23.41 -12.33
CA ILE A 124 -44.52 22.34 -12.48
C ILE A 124 -43.55 22.65 -13.62
N VAL A 125 -44.09 22.97 -14.79
CA VAL A 125 -43.28 23.17 -16.01
C VAL A 125 -42.38 24.39 -15.91
N PHE A 126 -42.87 25.49 -15.34
CA PHE A 126 -42.15 26.78 -15.28
C PHE A 126 -41.47 27.04 -13.93
N SER A 127 -41.38 26.07 -13.07
CA SER A 127 -40.62 26.20 -11.82
C SER A 127 -39.13 26.03 -12.06
N GLY A 128 -38.35 27.03 -11.76
CA GLY A 128 -36.87 26.99 -11.84
C GLY A 128 -36.22 26.25 -10.67
N THR A 129 -36.83 25.19 -10.22
CA THR A 129 -36.30 24.39 -9.13
C THR A 129 -35.17 23.47 -9.62
N ARG A 130 -34.26 23.12 -8.72
CA ARG A 130 -33.00 22.41 -9.04
C ARG A 130 -33.20 21.09 -9.80
N TYR A 131 -34.33 20.40 -9.60
CA TYR A 131 -34.59 19.09 -10.21
C TYR A 131 -35.61 19.16 -11.37
N ASN A 132 -35.84 20.32 -11.94
CA ASN A 132 -36.72 20.46 -13.11
C ASN A 132 -35.92 20.51 -14.40
N ASP A 133 -35.45 19.36 -14.85
CA ASP A 133 -34.62 19.23 -16.06
C ASP A 133 -35.32 19.80 -17.31
N LEU A 134 -36.66 19.62 -17.39
CA LEU A 134 -37.42 20.18 -18.50
C LEU A 134 -37.35 21.73 -18.54
N TYR A 135 -37.46 22.35 -17.36
CA TYR A 135 -37.34 23.81 -17.26
C TYR A 135 -35.95 24.27 -17.65
N HIS A 136 -34.92 23.67 -17.06
CA HIS A 136 -33.52 24.04 -17.30
C HIS A 136 -33.15 23.83 -18.74
N THR A 137 -33.52 22.69 -19.37
CA THR A 137 -33.27 22.44 -20.79
C THR A 137 -33.99 23.46 -21.68
N CYS A 138 -35.25 23.73 -21.42
CA CYS A 138 -36.00 24.72 -22.24
C CYS A 138 -35.49 26.15 -22.07
N VAL A 139 -35.15 26.56 -20.83
CA VAL A 139 -34.61 27.88 -20.53
C VAL A 139 -33.20 28.03 -21.07
N ALA A 140 -32.33 27.05 -20.94
CA ALA A 140 -30.98 27.04 -21.51
C ALA A 140 -31.05 27.24 -23.03
N LYS A 141 -31.89 26.46 -23.73
CA LYS A 141 -32.07 26.58 -25.18
C LYS A 141 -32.70 27.93 -25.61
N ALA A 142 -33.65 28.43 -24.84
CA ALA A 142 -34.23 29.74 -25.10
C ALA A 142 -33.20 30.86 -24.89
N TYR A 143 -32.34 30.74 -23.89
CA TYR A 143 -31.27 31.69 -23.60
C TYR A 143 -30.22 31.72 -24.74
N GLU A 144 -29.83 30.54 -25.20
CA GLU A 144 -28.91 30.39 -26.35
C GLU A 144 -29.47 31.07 -27.59
N ILE A 145 -30.75 30.79 -27.94
CA ILE A 145 -31.40 31.34 -29.11
C ILE A 145 -31.60 32.88 -29.03
N LEU A 146 -32.04 33.36 -27.86
CA LEU A 146 -32.42 34.79 -27.68
C LEU A 146 -31.25 35.70 -27.36
N LYS A 147 -30.23 35.19 -26.68
CA LYS A 147 -29.08 35.95 -26.18
C LYS A 147 -27.80 35.68 -26.96
N GLY A 148 -27.75 34.62 -27.77
CA GLY A 148 -26.53 34.15 -28.44
C GLY A 148 -25.41 33.75 -27.48
N LYS A 149 -25.77 33.30 -26.28
CA LYS A 149 -24.84 32.84 -25.25
C LYS A 149 -25.27 31.46 -24.76
N GLU A 150 -24.31 30.60 -24.50
CA GLU A 150 -24.54 29.34 -23.88
C GLU A 150 -24.97 29.48 -22.41
N SER A 151 -25.71 28.53 -21.92
CA SER A 151 -26.06 28.41 -20.49
C SER A 151 -24.82 28.08 -19.69
N ASN A 152 -24.81 28.43 -18.39
CA ASN A 152 -23.77 27.96 -17.46
C ASN A 152 -23.91 26.48 -17.08
N ASP A 153 -25.06 25.87 -17.33
CA ASP A 153 -25.29 24.45 -17.07
C ASP A 153 -24.59 23.61 -18.16
N LEU A 154 -23.92 22.55 -17.77
CA LEU A 154 -23.32 21.58 -18.68
C LEU A 154 -24.38 20.69 -19.35
N SER A 155 -24.25 20.40 -20.61
CA SER A 155 -24.95 19.30 -21.26
C SER A 155 -24.35 17.97 -20.80
N TYR A 156 -25.02 16.83 -21.05
CA TYR A 156 -24.51 15.51 -20.71
C TYR A 156 -23.15 15.22 -21.39
N GLY A 157 -23.02 15.58 -22.68
CA GLY A 157 -21.76 15.40 -23.39
C GLY A 157 -20.60 16.19 -22.77
N GLU A 158 -20.84 17.44 -22.40
CA GLU A 158 -19.84 18.28 -21.74
C GLU A 158 -19.56 17.84 -20.29
N PHE A 159 -20.54 17.29 -19.60
CA PHE A 159 -20.35 16.78 -18.26
C PHE A 159 -19.42 15.57 -18.22
N TYR A 160 -19.61 14.61 -19.14
CA TYR A 160 -18.78 13.40 -19.21
C TYR A 160 -17.52 13.58 -20.04
N SER A 161 -17.50 14.50 -21.00
CA SER A 161 -16.31 14.89 -21.80
C SER A 161 -15.51 13.70 -22.35
N GLU A 162 -16.19 12.73 -22.97
CA GLU A 162 -15.62 11.43 -23.39
C GLU A 162 -14.34 11.59 -24.22
N GLU A 163 -14.32 12.50 -25.21
CA GLU A 163 -13.15 12.71 -26.08
C GLU A 163 -11.95 13.28 -25.32
N LEU A 164 -12.19 14.17 -24.35
CA LEU A 164 -11.15 14.74 -23.49
C LEU A 164 -10.47 13.66 -22.63
N PHE A 165 -11.27 12.81 -21.97
CA PHE A 165 -10.74 11.75 -21.13
C PHE A 165 -10.11 10.60 -21.95
N ALA A 166 -10.64 10.29 -23.14
CA ALA A 166 -10.03 9.31 -24.02
C ALA A 166 -8.63 9.73 -24.45
N LYS A 167 -8.46 11.03 -24.82
CA LYS A 167 -7.16 11.59 -25.16
C LYS A 167 -6.19 11.53 -23.97
N ALA A 168 -6.65 11.94 -22.78
CA ALA A 168 -5.80 11.89 -21.58
C ALA A 168 -5.35 10.47 -21.26
N LYS A 169 -6.26 9.47 -21.33
CA LYS A 169 -5.91 8.06 -21.09
C LYS A 169 -4.90 7.51 -22.09
N GLU A 170 -5.06 7.86 -23.37
CA GLU A 170 -4.13 7.41 -24.41
C GLU A 170 -2.72 8.00 -24.17
N ASP A 171 -2.66 9.31 -23.89
CA ASP A 171 -1.38 10.01 -23.72
C ASP A 171 -0.59 9.52 -22.49
N ILE A 172 -1.29 9.22 -21.36
CA ILE A 172 -0.61 8.74 -20.15
C ILE A 172 -0.41 7.20 -20.14
N GLY A 173 -0.90 6.50 -21.16
CA GLY A 173 -0.85 5.03 -21.21
C GLY A 173 -1.67 4.36 -20.11
N TYR A 174 -2.83 4.94 -19.71
CA TYR A 174 -3.67 4.45 -18.62
C TYR A 174 -4.08 2.98 -18.80
N ASN A 175 -3.83 2.15 -17.81
CA ASN A 175 -4.05 0.70 -17.85
C ASN A 175 -4.80 0.17 -16.59
N GLY A 176 -5.75 0.92 -16.08
CA GLY A 176 -6.62 0.49 -14.98
C GLY A 176 -6.19 0.92 -13.58
N GLU A 177 -5.15 1.73 -13.45
CA GLU A 177 -4.64 2.23 -12.18
C GLU A 177 -5.69 3.03 -11.41
N TRP A 178 -5.67 2.91 -10.08
CA TRP A 178 -6.60 3.61 -9.22
C TRP A 178 -6.34 5.11 -9.20
N SER A 179 -7.41 5.86 -9.31
CA SER A 179 -7.38 7.31 -9.46
C SER A 179 -8.34 7.99 -8.49
N ALA A 180 -8.32 9.32 -8.46
CA ALA A 180 -9.35 10.13 -7.80
C ALA A 180 -9.68 11.38 -8.62
N ALA A 181 -10.85 11.97 -8.37
CA ALA A 181 -11.33 13.18 -9.02
C ALA A 181 -11.19 14.41 -8.09
N TYR A 182 -10.69 15.52 -8.60
CA TYR A 182 -10.67 16.79 -7.88
C TYR A 182 -11.31 17.91 -8.70
N GLY A 183 -12.27 18.60 -8.12
CA GLY A 183 -13.00 19.67 -8.81
C GLY A 183 -14.14 19.24 -9.74
N PHE A 184 -14.42 17.94 -9.86
CA PHE A 184 -15.57 17.40 -10.60
C PHE A 184 -16.08 16.10 -9.95
N HIS A 185 -17.22 15.60 -10.44
CA HIS A 185 -17.86 14.43 -9.84
C HIS A 185 -17.13 13.12 -10.23
N PRO A 186 -16.75 12.27 -9.28
CA PRO A 186 -16.02 11.01 -9.57
C PRO A 186 -16.70 10.09 -10.60
N ALA A 187 -18.03 10.11 -10.68
CA ALA A 187 -18.77 9.34 -11.69
C ALA A 187 -18.34 9.67 -13.14
N ILE A 188 -17.65 10.78 -13.38
CA ILE A 188 -17.09 11.12 -14.69
C ILE A 188 -15.91 10.17 -15.01
N LEU A 189 -15.07 9.85 -14.01
CA LEU A 189 -13.99 8.88 -14.17
C LEU A 189 -14.56 7.50 -14.47
N GLU A 190 -15.49 7.01 -13.64
CA GLU A 190 -16.16 5.71 -13.83
C GLU A 190 -16.81 5.60 -15.22
N TYR A 191 -17.51 6.63 -15.65
CA TYR A 191 -18.16 6.68 -16.97
C TYR A 191 -17.14 6.55 -18.12
N ASN A 192 -15.95 7.13 -17.94
CA ASN A 192 -14.86 7.08 -18.91
C ASN A 192 -13.96 5.84 -18.78
N GLY A 193 -14.34 4.86 -17.94
CA GLY A 193 -13.58 3.63 -17.73
C GLY A 193 -12.26 3.84 -16.99
N ILE A 194 -12.23 4.81 -16.05
CA ILE A 194 -11.11 5.08 -15.17
C ILE A 194 -11.50 4.60 -13.77
N SER A 195 -10.70 3.70 -13.20
CA SER A 195 -10.88 3.19 -11.84
C SER A 195 -10.71 4.32 -10.84
N THR A 196 -11.63 4.46 -9.88
CA THR A 196 -11.56 5.56 -8.92
C THR A 196 -11.77 5.10 -7.49
N LEU A 197 -10.96 5.64 -6.58
CA LEU A 197 -11.06 5.42 -5.13
C LEU A 197 -12.20 6.21 -4.52
N ASP A 198 -12.56 7.33 -5.14
CA ASP A 198 -13.60 8.22 -4.65
C ASP A 198 -14.95 7.97 -5.33
N GLY A 199 -16.05 8.37 -4.69
CA GLY A 199 -17.38 8.17 -5.27
C GLY A 199 -18.52 8.55 -4.34
N TYR A 200 -19.76 8.51 -4.89
CA TYR A 200 -20.97 8.55 -4.07
C TYR A 200 -21.33 7.12 -3.68
N LEU A 201 -20.72 6.66 -2.58
CA LEU A 201 -20.81 5.28 -2.11
C LEU A 201 -21.97 5.12 -1.14
N GLY A 202 -23.06 4.54 -1.61
CA GLY A 202 -24.24 4.27 -0.77
C GLY A 202 -24.07 3.07 0.16
N PHE A 203 -23.14 2.17 -0.16
CA PHE A 203 -22.89 0.93 0.57
C PHE A 203 -21.43 0.51 0.35
N TYR A 204 -20.62 0.49 1.40
CA TYR A 204 -19.22 0.09 1.39
C TYR A 204 -18.74 -0.28 2.80
N SER A 205 -17.60 -0.96 2.93
CA SER A 205 -17.11 -1.44 4.21
C SER A 205 -16.69 -0.30 5.15
N GLN A 206 -16.77 -0.52 6.45
CA GLN A 206 -16.31 0.45 7.44
C GLN A 206 -14.78 0.58 7.37
N ASP A 207 -14.07 -0.53 7.11
CA ASP A 207 -12.64 -0.55 6.92
C ASP A 207 -12.20 0.39 5.79
N TYR A 208 -12.86 0.27 4.62
CA TYR A 208 -12.56 1.20 3.51
C TYR A 208 -12.85 2.66 3.88
N LYS A 209 -13.94 2.93 4.63
CA LYS A 209 -14.23 4.27 5.11
C LYS A 209 -13.12 4.82 5.99
N ASP A 210 -12.62 4.00 6.90
CA ASP A 210 -11.58 4.41 7.86
C ASP A 210 -10.23 4.65 7.14
N ARG A 211 -9.88 3.80 6.17
CA ARG A 211 -8.69 4.02 5.30
C ARG A 211 -8.85 5.26 4.41
N PHE A 212 -9.97 5.41 3.71
CA PHE A 212 -10.21 6.60 2.87
C PHE A 212 -10.29 7.89 3.70
N ARG A 213 -10.74 7.80 4.96
CA ARG A 213 -10.73 8.94 5.86
C ARG A 213 -9.32 9.46 6.16
N LYS A 214 -8.31 8.58 6.20
CA LYS A 214 -6.91 8.99 6.35
C LYS A 214 -6.49 9.86 5.15
N VAL A 215 -6.82 9.42 3.94
CA VAL A 215 -6.53 10.18 2.70
C VAL A 215 -7.04 11.62 2.77
N ILE A 216 -8.24 11.84 3.24
CA ILE A 216 -8.90 13.16 3.29
C ILE A 216 -8.73 13.89 4.63
N ALA A 217 -8.01 13.31 5.60
CA ALA A 217 -7.84 13.87 6.94
C ALA A 217 -7.26 15.29 6.95
N PRO A 218 -6.26 15.64 6.13
CA PRO A 218 -5.72 17.00 6.08
C PRO A 218 -6.78 18.04 5.71
N ALA A 219 -7.62 17.77 4.69
CA ALA A 219 -8.71 18.67 4.31
C ALA A 219 -9.81 18.73 5.37
N LEU A 220 -10.18 17.59 5.96
CA LEU A 220 -11.20 17.53 7.02
C LEU A 220 -10.78 18.27 8.28
N SER A 221 -9.50 18.26 8.62
CA SER A 221 -8.97 18.98 9.79
C SER A 221 -9.15 20.49 9.70
N GLN A 222 -9.20 21.02 8.48
CA GLN A 222 -9.35 22.44 8.17
C GLN A 222 -10.81 22.83 7.92
N ASN A 223 -11.70 21.88 7.62
CA ASN A 223 -13.10 22.12 7.30
C ASN A 223 -14.06 21.28 8.18
N ALA A 224 -14.46 21.84 9.31
CA ALA A 224 -15.31 21.18 10.29
C ALA A 224 -16.68 20.72 9.72
N ALA A 225 -17.21 21.44 8.71
CA ALA A 225 -18.51 21.06 8.11
C ALA A 225 -18.37 19.80 7.22
N SER A 226 -17.26 19.68 6.50
CA SER A 226 -16.93 18.50 5.71
C SER A 226 -16.61 17.31 6.63
N ALA A 227 -15.88 17.53 7.71
CA ALA A 227 -15.59 16.52 8.72
C ALA A 227 -16.87 15.97 9.37
N GLU A 228 -17.76 16.85 9.85
CA GLU A 228 -19.06 16.42 10.41
C GLU A 228 -19.88 15.62 9.40
N TYR A 229 -19.88 16.04 8.15
CA TYR A 229 -20.62 15.36 7.09
C TYR A 229 -20.05 13.96 6.82
N PHE A 230 -18.73 13.83 6.62
CA PHE A 230 -18.09 12.55 6.33
C PHE A 230 -18.19 11.59 7.52
N ASP A 231 -17.87 12.05 8.71
CA ASP A 231 -17.86 11.22 9.92
C ASP A 231 -19.27 10.71 10.30
N THR A 232 -20.32 11.54 10.11
CA THR A 232 -21.68 11.14 10.46
C THR A 232 -22.41 10.34 9.38
N TRP A 233 -22.12 10.60 8.10
CA TRP A 233 -22.80 9.91 6.99
C TRP A 233 -21.84 9.18 6.05
N GLY A 234 -20.79 9.83 5.55
CA GLY A 234 -19.74 9.22 4.75
C GLY A 234 -20.09 8.80 3.32
N ALA A 235 -21.32 9.02 2.84
CA ALA A 235 -21.71 8.57 1.50
C ALA A 235 -20.96 9.27 0.36
N ARG A 236 -20.40 10.46 0.60
CA ARG A 236 -19.53 11.15 -0.34
C ARG A 236 -18.08 10.93 0.05
N ALA A 237 -17.54 9.81 -0.40
CA ALA A 237 -16.11 9.56 -0.35
C ALA A 237 -15.45 10.36 -1.49
N TYR A 238 -15.35 11.67 -1.32
CA TYR A 238 -14.74 12.60 -2.29
C TYR A 238 -13.44 13.17 -1.73
N LEU A 239 -12.58 13.66 -2.58
CA LEU A 239 -11.54 14.57 -2.15
C LEU A 239 -12.18 15.91 -1.79
N TYR A 240 -11.90 16.37 -0.58
CA TYR A 240 -12.46 17.62 -0.04
C TYR A 240 -11.47 18.77 -0.19
N SER A 241 -12.00 19.98 -0.39
CA SER A 241 -11.21 21.19 -0.25
C SER A 241 -11.04 21.55 1.23
N PRO A 242 -9.89 22.10 1.62
CA PRO A 242 -9.69 22.61 2.97
C PRO A 242 -10.60 23.81 3.30
N THR A 243 -11.00 24.59 2.31
CA THR A 243 -11.73 25.85 2.48
C THR A 243 -13.15 25.83 1.92
N GLU A 244 -13.42 25.07 0.87
CA GLU A 244 -14.71 25.06 0.18
C GLU A 244 -15.57 23.85 0.57
N ASN A 245 -16.89 24.06 0.65
CA ASN A 245 -17.82 23.00 1.05
C ASN A 245 -18.27 22.09 -0.11
N SER A 246 -17.97 22.45 -1.36
CA SER A 246 -18.35 21.65 -2.53
C SER A 246 -17.49 21.99 -3.74
N LEU A 247 -16.80 20.96 -4.26
CA LEU A 247 -15.97 21.04 -5.46
C LEU A 247 -16.58 20.33 -6.68
N VAL A 248 -17.80 19.81 -6.57
CA VAL A 248 -18.41 18.96 -7.61
C VAL A 248 -19.54 19.66 -8.36
N MET A 249 -19.32 20.90 -8.78
CA MET A 249 -20.32 21.69 -9.49
C MET A 249 -20.33 21.39 -10.99
N ALA A 250 -21.49 21.06 -11.53
CA ALA A 250 -21.69 20.79 -12.96
C ALA A 250 -22.03 22.08 -13.73
N VAL A 251 -21.11 23.03 -13.74
CA VAL A 251 -21.25 24.33 -14.41
C VAL A 251 -20.05 24.62 -15.32
N ARG A 252 -20.28 25.39 -16.42
CA ARG A 252 -19.21 25.79 -17.33
C ARG A 252 -18.23 26.73 -16.67
N ASP A 253 -18.75 27.82 -16.12
CA ASP A 253 -18.01 28.86 -15.42
C ASP A 253 -17.76 28.38 -14.00
N TYR A 254 -16.75 27.52 -13.86
CA TYR A 254 -16.35 26.95 -12.59
C TYR A 254 -15.17 27.75 -12.04
N HIS A 255 -15.38 28.38 -10.92
CA HIS A 255 -14.35 29.16 -10.24
C HIS A 255 -14.25 28.70 -8.79
N VAL A 256 -13.03 28.45 -8.34
CA VAL A 256 -12.70 28.16 -6.95
C VAL A 256 -11.84 29.30 -6.40
N GLU A 257 -12.02 29.61 -5.13
CA GLU A 257 -11.23 30.65 -4.44
C GLU A 257 -9.86 30.09 -4.00
N ASP A 258 -9.80 28.78 -3.73
CA ASP A 258 -8.62 28.08 -3.29
C ASP A 258 -8.29 26.92 -4.24
N GLU A 259 -7.16 27.04 -4.93
CA GLU A 259 -6.66 26.06 -5.88
C GLU A 259 -5.69 25.05 -5.22
N SER A 260 -5.62 25.03 -3.88
CA SER A 260 -4.79 24.09 -3.14
C SER A 260 -5.46 22.73 -2.93
N LEU A 261 -4.66 21.70 -2.85
CA LEU A 261 -5.04 20.34 -2.41
C LEU A 261 -4.55 20.15 -0.97
N ALA A 262 -5.31 19.44 -0.16
CA ALA A 262 -4.90 18.98 1.16
C ALA A 262 -5.26 17.50 1.29
N ILE A 263 -4.27 16.65 1.13
CA ILE A 263 -4.41 15.19 1.05
C ILE A 263 -3.27 14.52 1.82
N ASP A 264 -3.54 13.35 2.37
CA ASP A 264 -2.49 12.43 2.81
C ASP A 264 -2.14 11.53 1.61
N VAL A 265 -1.03 11.84 0.95
CA VAL A 265 -0.62 11.12 -0.26
C VAL A 265 -0.16 9.70 0.06
N ASP A 266 0.38 9.44 1.24
CA ASP A 266 0.82 8.10 1.61
C ASP A 266 -0.39 7.19 1.88
N ALA A 267 -1.42 7.72 2.56
CA ALA A 267 -2.70 7.02 2.67
C ALA A 267 -3.38 6.80 1.30
N PHE A 268 -3.23 7.75 0.37
CA PHE A 268 -3.72 7.60 -1.00
C PHE A 268 -3.00 6.48 -1.76
N LYS A 269 -1.66 6.44 -1.66
CA LYS A 269 -0.83 5.36 -2.23
C LYS A 269 -1.12 4.00 -1.57
N ALA A 270 -1.35 3.97 -0.25
CA ALA A 270 -1.73 2.75 0.47
C ALA A 270 -3.07 2.15 0.00
N LEU A 271 -3.95 2.97 -0.60
CA LEU A 271 -5.14 2.52 -1.33
C LEU A 271 -4.87 2.25 -2.83
N SER A 272 -3.61 2.17 -3.22
CA SER A 272 -3.17 2.01 -4.61
C SER A 272 -3.48 3.21 -5.51
N GLY A 273 -3.71 4.39 -4.94
CA GLY A 273 -3.96 5.62 -5.70
C GLY A 273 -2.72 6.04 -6.49
N ARG A 274 -2.90 6.20 -7.79
CA ARG A 274 -1.82 6.54 -8.73
C ARG A 274 -2.03 7.90 -9.35
N TYR A 275 -3.22 8.14 -9.90
CA TYR A 275 -3.53 9.36 -10.63
C TYR A 275 -4.55 10.23 -9.91
N LEU A 276 -4.38 11.52 -10.07
CA LEU A 276 -5.36 12.52 -9.67
C LEU A 276 -5.79 13.31 -10.92
N PHE A 277 -7.02 13.10 -11.33
CA PHE A 277 -7.63 13.87 -12.41
C PHE A 277 -8.30 15.11 -11.83
N SER A 278 -7.93 16.27 -12.31
CA SER A 278 -8.41 17.54 -11.74
C SER A 278 -8.92 18.50 -12.80
N ARG A 279 -9.98 19.21 -12.47
CA ARG A 279 -10.46 20.38 -13.19
C ARG A 279 -9.83 21.69 -12.68
N ILE A 280 -9.07 21.58 -11.59
CA ILE A 280 -8.39 22.68 -10.92
C ILE A 280 -6.89 22.52 -11.16
N CYS A 281 -6.21 23.59 -11.58
CA CYS A 281 -4.76 23.62 -11.58
C CYS A 281 -4.28 23.73 -10.14
N ILE A 282 -3.81 22.62 -9.57
CA ILE A 282 -3.44 22.53 -8.16
C ILE A 282 -2.12 23.27 -7.93
N SER A 283 -2.17 24.31 -7.10
CA SER A 283 -1.04 25.23 -6.88
C SER A 283 0.08 24.65 -6.02
N ASN A 284 -0.21 23.65 -5.18
CA ASN A 284 0.72 23.00 -4.26
C ASN A 284 0.91 21.50 -4.56
N ALA A 285 0.70 21.09 -5.81
CA ALA A 285 0.73 19.66 -6.17
C ALA A 285 2.04 18.98 -5.79
N GLU A 286 3.19 19.61 -6.06
CA GLU A 286 4.52 19.06 -5.73
C GLU A 286 4.74 18.92 -4.22
N GLU A 287 4.23 19.89 -3.42
CA GLU A 287 4.31 19.86 -1.95
C GLU A 287 3.47 18.72 -1.37
N GLU A 288 2.36 18.36 -2.03
CA GLU A 288 1.45 17.27 -1.65
C GLU A 288 1.86 15.94 -2.32
N GLY A 289 3.04 15.84 -2.93
CA GLY A 289 3.57 14.60 -3.49
C GLY A 289 2.99 14.19 -4.85
N PHE A 290 2.53 15.15 -5.66
CA PHE A 290 2.00 14.93 -7.01
C PHE A 290 2.78 15.69 -8.06
N THR A 291 3.06 15.04 -9.17
CA THR A 291 3.66 15.66 -10.37
C THR A 291 2.59 15.87 -11.43
N LEU A 292 2.51 17.05 -12.02
CA LEU A 292 1.63 17.32 -13.18
C LEU A 292 2.22 16.63 -14.42
N ILE A 293 1.52 15.64 -14.97
CA ILE A 293 1.98 14.86 -16.13
C ILE A 293 1.25 15.22 -17.42
N GLY A 294 0.14 15.95 -17.36
CA GLY A 294 -0.56 16.36 -18.58
C GLY A 294 -1.62 17.42 -18.32
N THR A 295 -1.82 18.27 -19.35
CA THR A 295 -2.87 19.28 -19.40
C THR A 295 -3.62 19.13 -20.71
N TYR A 296 -4.91 18.84 -20.62
CA TYR A 296 -5.72 18.45 -21.77
C TYR A 296 -6.89 19.41 -21.98
N THR A 297 -7.15 19.73 -23.23
CA THR A 297 -8.31 20.51 -23.68
C THR A 297 -8.92 19.83 -24.91
N ASP A 298 -10.22 19.98 -25.06
CA ASP A 298 -10.96 19.49 -26.23
C ASP A 298 -12.11 20.44 -26.59
N GLU A 299 -12.46 20.52 -27.88
CA GLU A 299 -13.55 21.41 -28.35
C GLU A 299 -14.92 20.96 -27.82
N SER A 300 -15.09 19.70 -27.47
CA SER A 300 -16.33 19.15 -26.91
C SER A 300 -16.47 19.39 -25.41
N SER A 301 -15.41 19.81 -24.72
CA SER A 301 -15.38 20.07 -23.30
C SER A 301 -15.18 21.56 -22.96
N PRO A 302 -15.94 22.11 -22.02
CA PRO A 302 -15.80 23.49 -21.60
C PRO A 302 -14.70 23.76 -20.57
N TYR A 303 -13.97 22.73 -20.14
CA TYR A 303 -12.92 22.88 -19.10
C TYR A 303 -11.62 22.20 -19.50
N THR A 304 -10.56 22.62 -18.84
CA THR A 304 -9.24 21.98 -18.91
C THR A 304 -9.17 20.83 -17.91
N LEU A 305 -8.61 19.72 -18.33
CA LEU A 305 -8.30 18.59 -17.46
C LEU A 305 -6.81 18.57 -17.17
N TYR A 306 -6.46 18.58 -15.91
CA TYR A 306 -5.11 18.40 -15.39
C TYR A 306 -4.98 16.99 -14.86
N VAL A 307 -3.96 16.27 -15.26
CA VAL A 307 -3.66 14.93 -14.77
C VAL A 307 -2.36 14.99 -13.97
N TYR A 308 -2.48 14.60 -12.71
CA TYR A 308 -1.35 14.51 -11.81
C TYR A 308 -1.09 13.04 -11.49
N ARG A 309 0.15 12.73 -11.19
CA ARG A 309 0.59 11.41 -10.76
C ARG A 309 1.29 11.52 -9.43
N THR A 310 1.10 10.52 -8.54
CA THR A 310 1.88 10.44 -7.31
C THR A 310 3.37 10.30 -7.63
N THR A 311 4.21 11.04 -6.95
CA THR A 311 5.66 10.83 -6.99
C THR A 311 6.01 9.41 -6.52
N THR A 312 6.96 8.76 -7.17
CA THR A 312 7.41 7.42 -6.78
C THR A 312 8.05 7.45 -5.39
N LEU A 313 7.83 6.39 -4.59
CA LEU A 313 8.27 6.32 -3.20
C LEU A 313 9.77 6.53 -3.00
N TYR A 314 10.60 6.12 -3.97
CA TYR A 314 12.05 6.29 -3.89
C TYR A 314 12.53 7.76 -3.97
N GLN A 315 11.64 8.69 -4.34
CA GLN A 315 11.93 10.14 -4.34
C GLN A 315 11.43 10.84 -3.06
N SER A 316 10.58 10.20 -2.27
CA SER A 316 10.11 10.72 -1.00
C SER A 316 10.93 10.13 0.16
N ASN A 317 11.45 10.97 1.04
CA ASN A 317 12.06 10.53 2.31
C ASN A 317 10.99 10.20 3.37
N ASN A 318 9.79 9.89 2.98
CA ASN A 318 8.69 9.66 3.91
C ASN A 318 8.56 8.16 4.17
N TRP A 319 8.82 7.74 5.39
CA TRP A 319 8.56 6.41 5.89
C TRP A 319 7.06 6.20 6.10
N SER A 320 6.58 4.99 5.87
CA SER A 320 5.16 4.69 6.02
C SER A 320 4.75 4.60 7.49
N GLU A 321 3.65 5.24 7.86
CA GLU A 321 3.04 5.15 9.20
C GLU A 321 2.10 3.92 9.35
N VAL A 322 2.32 2.85 8.59
CA VAL A 322 1.54 1.61 8.68
C VAL A 322 2.29 0.60 9.55
N PRO A 323 1.71 0.13 10.68
CA PRO A 323 2.32 -0.91 11.50
C PRO A 323 2.55 -2.20 10.70
N PHE A 324 3.60 -2.96 11.03
CA PHE A 324 3.96 -4.17 10.28
C PHE A 324 2.80 -5.17 10.16
N ALA A 325 2.05 -5.39 11.23
CA ALA A 325 0.91 -6.31 11.25
C ALA A 325 -0.25 -5.91 10.31
N GLU A 326 -0.33 -4.63 9.90
CA GLU A 326 -1.34 -4.10 8.98
C GLU A 326 -0.84 -3.99 7.54
N ARG A 327 0.42 -4.37 7.26
CA ARG A 327 1.01 -4.34 5.92
C ARG A 327 0.52 -5.51 5.10
N ASP A 328 -0.55 -5.28 4.34
CA ASP A 328 -1.13 -6.24 3.40
C ASP A 328 -1.10 -5.62 2.01
N LEU A 329 -0.13 -6.03 1.20
CA LEU A 329 0.11 -5.53 -0.14
C LEU A 329 -0.19 -6.63 -1.16
N THR A 330 -0.81 -6.25 -2.25
CA THR A 330 -1.08 -7.13 -3.39
C THR A 330 -0.62 -6.48 -4.68
N TYR A 331 -0.38 -7.30 -5.70
CA TYR A 331 -0.05 -6.87 -7.05
C TYR A 331 -0.89 -7.63 -8.06
N ASP A 332 -0.99 -7.12 -9.27
CA ASP A 332 -1.66 -7.76 -10.39
C ASP A 332 -0.61 -8.06 -11.48
N LYS A 333 -0.28 -9.35 -11.64
CA LYS A 333 0.70 -9.81 -12.64
C LYS A 333 0.30 -9.40 -14.06
N ASP A 334 -0.98 -9.55 -14.40
CA ASP A 334 -1.45 -9.29 -15.76
C ASP A 334 -1.25 -7.81 -16.12
N VAL A 335 -1.54 -6.90 -15.19
CA VAL A 335 -1.31 -5.45 -15.38
C VAL A 335 0.19 -5.13 -15.56
N ILE A 336 1.07 -5.79 -14.79
CA ILE A 336 2.51 -5.58 -14.91
C ILE A 336 3.01 -6.06 -16.28
N TYR A 337 2.59 -7.26 -16.73
CA TYR A 337 2.97 -7.79 -18.04
C TYR A 337 2.41 -6.94 -19.18
N GLU A 338 1.14 -6.51 -19.13
CA GLU A 338 0.56 -5.63 -20.14
C GLU A 338 1.30 -4.29 -20.23
N THR A 339 1.72 -3.72 -19.08
CA THR A 339 2.51 -2.49 -19.05
C THR A 339 3.88 -2.69 -19.68
N ALA A 340 4.54 -3.83 -19.36
CA ALA A 340 5.81 -4.23 -19.95
C ALA A 340 5.71 -4.40 -21.48
N ASP A 341 4.65 -5.08 -21.95
CA ASP A 341 4.39 -5.28 -23.37
C ASP A 341 4.18 -3.96 -24.11
N HIS A 342 3.43 -3.02 -23.54
CA HIS A 342 3.24 -1.69 -24.12
C HIS A 342 4.54 -0.90 -24.23
N LEU A 343 5.40 -0.97 -23.21
CA LEU A 343 6.71 -0.30 -23.23
C LEU A 343 7.65 -0.94 -24.28
N GLU A 344 7.62 -2.25 -24.37
CA GLU A 344 8.36 -3.02 -25.37
C GLU A 344 7.92 -2.69 -26.80
N GLU A 345 6.61 -2.54 -27.04
CA GLU A 345 6.07 -2.14 -28.35
C GLU A 345 6.59 -0.76 -28.77
N LEU A 346 6.70 0.19 -27.85
CA LEU A 346 7.27 1.52 -28.14
C LEU A 346 8.72 1.41 -28.59
N ALA A 347 9.53 0.59 -27.91
CA ALA A 347 10.93 0.35 -28.27
C ALA A 347 11.05 -0.28 -29.66
N LYS A 348 10.29 -1.34 -29.91
CA LYS A 348 10.27 -2.07 -31.22
C LYS A 348 9.84 -1.16 -32.38
N GLU A 349 8.84 -0.31 -32.17
CA GLU A 349 8.38 0.63 -33.19
C GLU A 349 9.45 1.69 -33.50
N ALA A 350 10.10 2.25 -32.48
CA ALA A 350 11.18 3.23 -32.67
C ALA A 350 12.35 2.63 -33.44
N VAL A 351 12.80 1.42 -33.11
CA VAL A 351 13.86 0.69 -33.82
C VAL A 351 13.44 0.42 -35.27
N ARG A 352 12.19 -0.01 -35.49
CA ARG A 352 11.66 -0.23 -36.85
C ARG A 352 11.69 1.04 -37.71
N GLN A 353 11.31 2.19 -37.15
CA GLN A 353 11.34 3.47 -37.85
C GLN A 353 12.77 3.86 -38.22
N GLU A 354 13.73 3.67 -37.31
CA GLU A 354 15.14 3.93 -37.56
C GLU A 354 15.72 3.04 -38.67
N GLU A 355 15.49 1.73 -38.61
CA GLU A 355 15.93 0.77 -39.64
C GLU A 355 15.39 1.09 -41.05
N ASN A 356 14.11 1.55 -41.10
CA ASN A 356 13.47 1.92 -42.36
C ASN A 356 13.88 3.32 -42.86
N GLN A 357 14.73 4.05 -42.14
CA GLN A 357 15.13 5.44 -42.38
C GLN A 357 13.89 6.40 -42.39
N GLU A 358 12.88 6.09 -41.62
CA GLU A 358 11.72 6.92 -41.36
C GLU A 358 12.06 7.99 -40.28
N THR A 359 11.21 8.99 -40.12
CA THR A 359 11.37 9.91 -38.99
C THR A 359 10.94 9.19 -37.71
N VAL A 360 11.88 9.01 -36.78
CA VAL A 360 11.57 8.42 -35.48
C VAL A 360 10.72 9.40 -34.67
N VAL A 361 9.55 8.96 -34.23
CA VAL A 361 8.65 9.73 -33.37
C VAL A 361 8.62 9.07 -31.99
N LEU A 362 9.34 9.66 -31.04
CA LEU A 362 9.35 9.19 -29.66
C LEU A 362 8.11 9.74 -28.91
N GLN A 363 7.47 8.87 -28.16
CA GLN A 363 6.35 9.21 -27.26
C GLN A 363 6.93 9.28 -25.82
N GLU A 364 7.66 10.35 -25.55
CA GLU A 364 8.48 10.51 -24.35
C GLU A 364 7.63 10.39 -23.06
N GLU A 365 6.58 11.21 -22.94
CA GLU A 365 5.71 11.19 -21.75
C GLU A 365 5.04 9.82 -21.51
N LYS A 366 4.64 9.15 -22.60
CA LYS A 366 4.06 7.82 -22.51
C LYS A 366 5.08 6.77 -22.06
N ALA A 367 6.29 6.81 -22.61
CA ALA A 367 7.35 5.87 -22.24
C ALA A 367 7.75 6.01 -20.77
N LEU A 368 7.89 7.25 -20.29
CA LEU A 368 8.21 7.53 -18.89
C LEU A 368 7.06 7.12 -17.96
N SER A 369 5.81 7.38 -18.35
CA SER A 369 4.63 6.96 -17.57
C SER A 369 4.51 5.43 -17.46
N LEU A 370 4.72 4.70 -18.56
CA LEU A 370 4.72 3.24 -18.56
C LEU A 370 5.87 2.68 -17.71
N TYR A 371 7.07 3.26 -17.83
CA TYR A 371 8.21 2.88 -16.99
C TYR A 371 7.90 3.04 -15.50
N GLU A 372 7.33 4.15 -15.10
CA GLU A 372 7.01 4.38 -13.69
C GLU A 372 5.91 3.43 -13.19
N SER A 373 4.90 3.13 -14.01
CA SER A 373 3.89 2.12 -13.67
C SER A 373 4.53 0.72 -13.53
N LEU A 374 5.49 0.41 -14.40
CA LEU A 374 6.23 -0.84 -14.34
C LEU A 374 7.11 -0.91 -13.09
N LEU A 375 7.78 0.20 -12.76
CA LEU A 375 8.60 0.32 -11.55
C LEU A 375 7.75 0.15 -10.28
N ASP A 376 6.58 0.77 -10.20
CA ASP A 376 5.65 0.57 -9.07
C ASP A 376 5.22 -0.89 -8.95
N GLY A 377 4.95 -1.56 -10.07
CA GLY A 377 4.67 -3.00 -10.11
C GLY A 377 5.81 -3.82 -9.53
N CYS A 378 7.05 -3.57 -9.98
CA CYS A 378 8.24 -4.21 -9.46
C CYS A 378 8.44 -4.00 -7.95
N ILE A 379 8.29 -2.77 -7.49
CA ILE A 379 8.43 -2.42 -6.07
C ILE A 379 7.39 -3.16 -5.23
N ARG A 380 6.15 -3.28 -5.72
CA ARG A 380 5.08 -4.05 -5.05
C ARG A 380 5.43 -5.52 -4.95
N VAL A 381 5.82 -6.14 -6.05
CA VAL A 381 6.21 -7.56 -6.09
C VAL A 381 7.35 -7.83 -5.12
N ARG A 382 8.42 -7.04 -5.16
CA ARG A 382 9.55 -7.18 -4.24
C ARG A 382 9.15 -7.00 -2.79
N THR A 383 8.30 -6.00 -2.48
CA THR A 383 7.81 -5.80 -1.11
C THR A 383 6.94 -6.97 -0.65
N CYS A 384 6.08 -7.52 -1.52
CA CYS A 384 5.28 -8.70 -1.20
C CYS A 384 6.19 -9.92 -0.93
N ASN A 385 7.21 -10.13 -1.75
CA ASN A 385 8.20 -11.19 -1.52
C ASN A 385 8.94 -11.00 -0.18
N SER A 386 9.38 -9.78 0.14
CA SER A 386 10.00 -9.49 1.44
C SER A 386 9.05 -9.76 2.61
N LEU A 387 7.78 -9.34 2.51
CA LEU A 387 6.77 -9.59 3.56
C LEU A 387 6.47 -11.08 3.74
N SER A 388 6.41 -11.86 2.64
CA SER A 388 6.19 -13.30 2.73
C SER A 388 7.41 -14.02 3.33
N GLN A 389 8.63 -13.59 2.98
CA GLN A 389 9.87 -14.10 3.58
C GLN A 389 9.89 -13.89 5.09
N ILE A 390 9.62 -12.66 5.56
CA ILE A 390 9.58 -12.35 6.99
C ILE A 390 8.54 -13.24 7.71
N ARG A 391 7.33 -13.38 7.15
CA ARG A 391 6.27 -14.19 7.76
C ARG A 391 6.60 -15.66 7.79
N TYR A 392 7.26 -16.19 6.77
CA TYR A 392 7.79 -17.54 6.74
C TYR A 392 8.86 -17.74 7.80
N ASP A 393 9.83 -16.84 7.92
CA ASP A 393 10.91 -16.94 8.89
C ASP A 393 10.45 -16.78 10.34
N MET A 394 9.33 -16.08 10.59
CA MET A 394 8.69 -16.01 11.91
C MET A 394 8.14 -17.38 12.37
N ASP A 395 7.68 -18.21 11.43
CA ASP A 395 7.22 -19.59 11.69
C ASP A 395 7.42 -20.46 10.44
N VAL A 396 8.58 -21.10 10.33
CA VAL A 396 8.93 -21.96 9.18
C VAL A 396 8.10 -23.24 9.08
N ARG A 397 7.33 -23.58 10.12
CA ARG A 397 6.42 -24.74 10.14
C ARG A 397 5.01 -24.41 9.66
N ASP A 398 4.71 -23.16 9.36
CA ASP A 398 3.44 -22.75 8.79
C ASP A 398 3.43 -23.02 7.27
N GLU A 399 2.71 -24.09 6.86
CA GLU A 399 2.61 -24.52 5.46
C GLU A 399 1.97 -23.44 4.55
N GLU A 400 1.10 -22.56 5.08
CA GLU A 400 0.46 -21.48 4.30
C GLU A 400 1.47 -20.37 3.99
N ASN A 401 2.26 -19.98 4.99
CA ASN A 401 3.33 -19.00 4.80
C ASN A 401 4.43 -19.52 3.88
N ALA A 402 4.83 -20.81 4.02
CA ALA A 402 5.82 -21.43 3.14
C ALA A 402 5.35 -21.43 1.68
N SER A 403 4.13 -21.89 1.41
CA SER A 403 3.54 -21.87 0.05
C SER A 403 3.40 -20.46 -0.52
N LEU A 404 3.06 -19.47 0.31
CA LEU A 404 2.95 -18.08 -0.12
C LEU A 404 4.32 -17.50 -0.48
N GLN A 405 5.33 -17.79 0.31
CA GLN A 405 6.70 -17.34 0.07
C GLN A 405 7.25 -17.94 -1.24
N GLU A 406 7.08 -19.25 -1.46
CA GLU A 406 7.50 -19.91 -2.69
C GLU A 406 6.84 -19.28 -3.92
N GLN A 407 5.51 -19.07 -3.88
CA GLN A 407 4.78 -18.43 -4.98
C GLN A 407 5.25 -16.99 -5.23
N GLN A 408 5.46 -16.20 -4.20
CA GLN A 408 5.86 -14.80 -4.34
C GLN A 408 7.32 -14.66 -4.78
N TYR A 409 8.17 -15.59 -4.40
CA TYR A 409 9.53 -15.67 -4.90
C TYR A 409 9.56 -16.01 -6.40
N GLU A 410 8.81 -17.02 -6.85
CA GLU A 410 8.65 -17.35 -8.27
C GLU A 410 8.17 -16.13 -9.07
N ASP A 411 7.11 -15.46 -8.59
CA ASP A 411 6.57 -14.25 -9.21
C ASP A 411 7.61 -13.12 -9.27
N ALA A 412 8.42 -12.97 -8.23
CA ALA A 412 9.47 -11.95 -8.19
C ALA A 412 10.59 -12.23 -9.19
N VAL A 413 10.99 -13.49 -9.36
CA VAL A 413 11.98 -13.92 -10.38
C VAL A 413 11.45 -13.62 -11.76
N ASP A 414 10.26 -14.10 -12.10
CA ASP A 414 9.66 -13.96 -13.42
C ASP A 414 9.44 -12.49 -13.82
N ILE A 415 8.86 -11.70 -12.91
CA ILE A 415 8.55 -10.30 -13.19
C ILE A 415 9.82 -9.47 -13.29
N THR A 416 10.83 -9.71 -12.44
CA THR A 416 12.10 -8.99 -12.50
C THR A 416 12.82 -9.28 -13.82
N ASP A 417 12.87 -10.53 -14.23
CA ASP A 417 13.46 -10.94 -15.52
C ASP A 417 12.76 -10.25 -16.70
N ARG A 418 11.41 -10.30 -16.75
CA ARG A 418 10.61 -9.62 -17.78
C ARG A 418 10.87 -8.12 -17.84
N VAL A 419 10.92 -7.47 -16.68
CA VAL A 419 11.14 -6.02 -16.59
C VAL A 419 12.54 -5.66 -17.08
N TYR A 420 13.56 -6.40 -16.68
CA TYR A 420 14.93 -6.15 -17.14
C TYR A 420 15.07 -6.39 -18.65
N ALA A 421 14.43 -7.44 -19.20
CA ALA A 421 14.40 -7.69 -20.63
C ALA A 421 13.77 -6.53 -21.42
N VAL A 422 12.66 -5.96 -20.92
CA VAL A 422 12.02 -4.79 -21.55
C VAL A 422 12.90 -3.56 -21.44
N MET A 423 13.50 -3.31 -20.27
CA MET A 423 14.40 -2.18 -20.09
C MET A 423 15.68 -2.30 -20.91
N ALA A 424 16.18 -3.51 -21.14
CA ALA A 424 17.25 -3.78 -22.08
C ALA A 424 16.87 -3.33 -23.50
N GLN A 425 15.68 -3.65 -23.97
CA GLN A 425 15.18 -3.21 -25.29
C GLN A 425 15.03 -1.69 -25.35
N ILE A 426 14.53 -1.03 -24.31
CA ILE A 426 14.45 0.43 -24.21
C ILE A 426 15.86 1.05 -24.31
N CYS A 427 16.81 0.56 -23.54
CA CYS A 427 18.19 1.07 -23.53
C CYS A 427 18.96 0.77 -24.83
N ASN A 428 18.51 -0.23 -25.62
CA ASN A 428 19.03 -0.56 -26.94
C ASN A 428 18.23 0.10 -28.09
N SER A 429 17.29 1.00 -27.80
CA SER A 429 16.44 1.70 -28.76
C SER A 429 16.73 3.22 -28.76
N PRO A 430 16.13 3.99 -29.69
CA PRO A 430 16.19 5.46 -29.65
C PRO A 430 15.69 6.10 -28.35
N TYR A 431 14.94 5.40 -27.54
CA TYR A 431 14.51 5.87 -26.20
C TYR A 431 15.66 5.98 -25.18
N LYS A 432 16.84 5.42 -25.47
CA LYS A 432 18.02 5.53 -24.59
C LYS A 432 18.33 6.96 -24.16
N GLU A 433 18.19 7.94 -25.10
CA GLU A 433 18.45 9.35 -24.79
C GLU A 433 17.52 9.89 -23.71
N ILE A 434 16.23 9.50 -23.73
CA ILE A 434 15.23 9.88 -22.73
C ILE A 434 15.55 9.25 -21.38
N PHE A 435 15.87 7.96 -21.38
CA PHE A 435 16.17 7.23 -20.14
C PHE A 435 17.57 7.55 -19.56
N SER A 436 18.45 8.24 -20.30
CA SER A 436 19.69 8.77 -19.74
C SER A 436 19.49 9.90 -18.70
N GLU A 437 18.29 10.46 -18.61
CA GLU A 437 17.88 11.36 -17.53
C GLU A 437 17.41 10.63 -16.27
N VAL A 438 17.05 9.35 -16.40
CA VAL A 438 16.53 8.49 -15.31
C VAL A 438 17.61 7.56 -14.76
N PHE A 439 18.47 7.02 -15.62
CA PHE A 439 19.51 6.07 -15.30
C PHE A 439 20.91 6.64 -15.46
N THR A 440 21.83 6.16 -14.64
CA THR A 440 23.26 6.42 -14.78
C THR A 440 23.83 5.68 -16.01
N GLU A 441 25.01 6.10 -16.50
CA GLU A 441 25.68 5.41 -17.60
C GLU A 441 25.99 3.94 -17.28
N SER A 442 26.32 3.62 -16.03
CA SER A 442 26.58 2.25 -15.56
C SER A 442 25.31 1.40 -15.59
N GLU A 443 24.17 1.92 -15.10
CA GLU A 443 22.89 1.24 -15.12
C GLU A 443 22.40 0.98 -16.54
N ILE A 444 22.54 1.96 -17.44
CA ILE A 444 22.22 1.79 -18.86
C ILE A 444 23.09 0.68 -19.47
N SER A 445 24.41 0.68 -19.19
CA SER A 445 25.31 -0.36 -19.72
C SER A 445 24.90 -1.75 -19.24
N SER A 446 24.60 -1.89 -17.94
CA SER A 446 24.15 -3.16 -17.37
C SER A 446 22.85 -3.65 -18.00
N LEU A 447 21.89 -2.74 -18.23
CA LEU A 447 20.63 -3.07 -18.91
C LEU A 447 20.85 -3.45 -20.39
N GLN A 448 21.76 -2.76 -21.10
CA GLN A 448 22.03 -3.07 -22.51
C GLN A 448 22.60 -4.45 -22.71
N ASP A 449 23.40 -4.93 -21.76
CA ASP A 449 24.04 -6.23 -21.76
C ASP A 449 23.18 -7.34 -21.13
N TYR A 450 21.95 -7.00 -20.66
CA TYR A 450 21.07 -7.98 -20.03
C TYR A 450 20.47 -8.95 -21.04
N GLU A 451 20.57 -10.23 -20.75
CA GLU A 451 19.94 -11.33 -21.49
C GLU A 451 18.84 -11.95 -20.63
N GLU A 452 17.66 -12.19 -21.21
CA GLU A 452 16.51 -12.83 -20.55
C GLU A 452 16.89 -14.24 -20.09
N MET A 453 16.50 -14.59 -18.87
CA MET A 453 16.77 -15.89 -18.28
C MET A 453 16.14 -17.02 -19.08
N THR A 454 16.86 -18.12 -19.23
CA THR A 454 16.30 -19.37 -19.76
C THR A 454 15.41 -20.05 -18.73
N GLU A 455 14.48 -20.91 -19.17
CA GLU A 455 13.68 -21.74 -18.27
C GLU A 455 14.54 -22.60 -17.32
N GLN A 456 15.71 -23.05 -17.79
CA GLN A 456 16.62 -23.84 -16.98
C GLN A 456 17.27 -23.02 -15.87
N GLU A 457 17.66 -21.78 -16.14
CA GLU A 457 18.18 -20.85 -15.11
C GLU A 457 17.12 -20.58 -14.06
N LYS A 458 15.87 -20.29 -14.47
CA LYS A 458 14.75 -20.08 -13.54
C LYS A 458 14.49 -21.31 -12.68
N ASP A 459 14.41 -22.49 -13.27
CA ASP A 459 14.22 -23.75 -12.54
C ASP A 459 15.33 -23.97 -11.48
N LEU A 460 16.58 -23.64 -11.79
CA LEU A 460 17.71 -23.76 -10.86
C LEU A 460 17.59 -22.75 -9.71
N ILE A 461 17.24 -21.49 -9.99
CA ILE A 461 17.03 -20.44 -8.98
C ILE A 461 15.88 -20.82 -8.03
N LEU A 462 14.77 -21.30 -8.56
CA LEU A 462 13.63 -21.74 -7.75
C LEU A 462 13.97 -22.98 -6.92
N LYS A 463 14.76 -23.91 -7.48
CA LYS A 463 15.22 -25.09 -6.74
C LYS A 463 16.19 -24.71 -5.62
N GLU A 464 17.06 -23.70 -5.83
CA GLU A 464 17.92 -23.16 -4.78
C GLU A 464 17.11 -22.63 -3.60
N ASN A 465 16.07 -21.82 -3.87
CA ASN A 465 15.16 -21.30 -2.83
C ASN A 465 14.46 -22.43 -2.05
N SER A 466 13.93 -23.44 -2.77
CA SER A 466 13.30 -24.60 -2.13
C SER A 466 14.26 -25.36 -1.22
N LEU A 467 15.51 -25.55 -1.63
CA LEU A 467 16.53 -26.22 -0.80
C LEU A 467 16.92 -25.39 0.43
N GLN A 468 16.90 -24.06 0.33
CA GLN A 468 17.10 -23.20 1.50
C GLN A 468 15.97 -23.32 2.51
N GLN A 469 14.73 -23.43 2.05
CA GLN A 469 13.58 -23.71 2.93
C GLN A 469 13.71 -25.09 3.60
N GLU A 470 13.96 -26.14 2.83
CA GLU A 470 14.20 -27.50 3.37
C GLU A 470 15.33 -27.50 4.41
N TYR A 471 16.39 -26.73 4.19
CA TYR A 471 17.49 -26.56 5.14
C TYR A 471 17.03 -25.90 6.45
N ASN A 472 16.27 -24.80 6.37
CA ASN A 472 15.77 -24.08 7.54
C ASN A 472 14.82 -24.93 8.36
N GLU A 473 13.96 -25.72 7.74
CA GLU A 473 13.09 -26.68 8.41
C GLU A 473 13.90 -27.78 9.12
N ALA A 474 14.88 -28.36 8.40
CA ALA A 474 15.75 -29.41 8.94
C ALA A 474 16.62 -28.93 10.12
N LEU A 475 16.99 -27.65 10.17
CA LEU A 475 17.71 -27.08 11.31
C LEU A 475 16.92 -27.16 12.62
N LEU A 476 15.58 -27.07 12.55
CA LEU A 476 14.66 -27.06 13.68
C LEU A 476 14.10 -28.45 14.03
N ASP A 477 14.46 -29.50 13.28
CA ASP A 477 14.02 -30.83 13.55
C ASP A 477 14.73 -31.41 14.77
N ASP A 478 14.00 -32.28 15.52
CA ASP A 478 14.55 -33.04 16.62
C ASP A 478 15.39 -34.21 16.09
N TYR A 479 16.64 -34.29 16.53
CA TYR A 479 17.54 -35.37 16.18
C TYR A 479 17.88 -36.20 17.41
N ASP A 480 17.73 -37.52 17.28
CA ASP A 480 18.05 -38.49 18.32
C ASP A 480 19.19 -39.43 17.88
N ALA A 481 20.13 -39.67 18.77
CA ALA A 481 21.23 -40.63 18.52
C ALA A 481 21.32 -41.71 19.58
N GLU A 482 21.68 -42.95 19.18
CA GLU A 482 21.91 -44.05 20.10
C GLU A 482 23.37 -44.08 20.55
N TYR A 483 23.61 -43.92 21.86
CA TYR A 483 24.95 -44.07 22.44
C TYR A 483 24.92 -44.91 23.73
N GLU A 484 25.72 -45.97 23.77
CA GLU A 484 25.77 -46.93 24.88
C GLU A 484 24.41 -47.51 25.31
N GLY A 485 23.48 -47.72 24.35
CA GLY A 485 22.15 -48.26 24.59
C GLY A 485 21.14 -47.31 25.23
N LYS A 486 21.43 -46.01 25.18
CA LYS A 486 20.53 -44.93 25.56
C LYS A 486 20.32 -44.02 24.33
N THR A 487 19.07 -43.66 24.04
CA THR A 487 18.71 -42.65 23.07
C THR A 487 18.95 -41.27 23.68
N TRP A 488 19.63 -40.43 22.98
CA TRP A 488 19.96 -39.07 23.39
C TRP A 488 19.37 -38.06 22.38
N SER A 489 18.88 -36.96 22.90
CA SER A 489 18.57 -35.75 22.11
C SER A 489 19.50 -34.61 22.51
N PHE A 490 19.54 -33.50 21.70
CA PHE A 490 20.31 -32.32 22.08
C PHE A 490 19.84 -31.74 23.41
N ALA A 491 18.54 -31.60 23.63
CA ALA A 491 17.98 -31.14 24.92
C ALA A 491 18.35 -32.01 26.12
N MET A 492 18.44 -33.34 25.92
CA MET A 492 18.91 -34.25 27.00
C MET A 492 20.40 -34.07 27.25
N LEU A 493 21.20 -33.86 26.22
CA LEU A 493 22.63 -33.63 26.33
C LEU A 493 22.93 -32.36 27.12
N GLU A 494 22.25 -31.29 26.80
CA GLU A 494 22.33 -30.00 27.49
C GLU A 494 21.93 -30.13 28.97
N THR A 495 20.79 -30.77 29.27
CA THR A 495 20.32 -30.99 30.65
C THR A 495 21.31 -31.78 31.48
N GLU A 496 22.07 -32.73 30.90
CA GLU A 496 23.01 -33.62 31.59
C GLU A 496 24.47 -33.12 31.49
N GLU A 497 24.76 -31.97 30.90
CA GLU A 497 26.12 -31.47 30.62
C GLU A 497 27.01 -31.51 31.85
N ASP A 498 26.61 -30.89 32.94
CA ASP A 498 27.37 -30.85 34.22
C ASP A 498 27.58 -32.23 34.88
N SER A 499 26.76 -33.20 34.49
CA SER A 499 26.78 -34.57 35.09
C SER A 499 27.62 -35.56 34.32
N LEU A 500 27.99 -35.24 33.08
CA LEU A 500 28.71 -36.11 32.17
C LEU A 500 30.23 -35.90 32.23
N ALA A 501 30.99 -36.98 32.05
CA ALA A 501 32.41 -36.84 31.78
C ALA A 501 32.60 -36.24 30.40
N VAL A 502 33.59 -35.35 30.23
CA VAL A 502 33.87 -34.60 28.99
C VAL A 502 33.95 -35.52 27.77
N GLU A 503 34.62 -36.66 27.89
CA GLU A 503 34.77 -37.62 26.78
C GLU A 503 33.43 -38.21 26.34
N LYS A 504 32.52 -38.44 27.32
CA LYS A 504 31.18 -38.97 27.05
C LYS A 504 30.28 -37.89 26.43
N TYR A 505 30.31 -36.67 26.95
CA TYR A 505 29.61 -35.54 26.39
C TYR A 505 29.98 -35.36 24.91
N GLN A 506 31.26 -35.27 24.59
CA GLN A 506 31.77 -35.11 23.22
C GLN A 506 31.37 -36.29 22.31
N ALA A 507 31.34 -37.53 22.84
CA ALA A 507 30.95 -38.70 22.05
C ALA A 507 29.45 -38.70 21.71
N VAL A 508 28.59 -38.34 22.67
CA VAL A 508 27.15 -38.18 22.45
C VAL A 508 26.88 -37.00 21.49
N GLN A 509 27.51 -35.88 21.74
CA GLN A 509 27.41 -34.72 20.88
C GLN A 509 27.78 -35.05 19.42
N ARG A 510 28.89 -35.76 19.23
CA ARG A 510 29.30 -36.22 17.91
C ARG A 510 28.24 -37.11 17.24
N ALA A 511 27.67 -38.07 17.98
CA ALA A 511 26.65 -38.97 17.46
C ALA A 511 25.40 -38.21 17.04
N LEU A 512 24.96 -37.21 17.81
CA LEU A 512 23.84 -36.34 17.48
C LEU A 512 24.10 -35.50 16.22
N TYR A 513 25.30 -34.92 16.11
CA TYR A 513 25.69 -34.18 14.88
C TYR A 513 25.88 -35.12 13.68
N GLU A 514 26.27 -36.38 13.84
CA GLU A 514 26.31 -37.35 12.74
C GLU A 514 24.90 -37.62 12.18
N GLU A 515 23.88 -37.77 13.07
CA GLU A 515 22.48 -37.93 12.65
C GLU A 515 21.97 -36.64 11.97
N LYS A 516 22.13 -35.48 12.61
CA LYS A 516 21.74 -34.19 12.03
C LYS A 516 22.40 -33.98 10.67
N ASN A 517 23.70 -34.24 10.55
CA ASN A 517 24.44 -34.06 9.30
C ASN A 517 24.02 -35.09 8.22
N SER A 518 23.43 -36.24 8.58
CA SER A 518 22.91 -37.16 7.57
C SER A 518 21.74 -36.58 6.77
N VAL A 519 20.99 -35.64 7.34
CA VAL A 519 19.90 -34.94 6.68
C VAL A 519 20.41 -33.62 6.05
N ILE A 520 20.93 -32.74 6.89
CA ILE A 520 21.37 -31.39 6.46
C ILE A 520 22.51 -31.49 5.43
N GLY A 521 23.41 -32.47 5.59
CA GLY A 521 24.51 -32.68 4.63
C GLY A 521 24.03 -33.11 3.24
N GLU A 522 22.96 -33.90 3.16
CA GLU A 522 22.34 -34.25 1.86
C GLU A 522 21.74 -33.02 1.18
N ILE A 523 21.00 -32.17 1.93
CA ILE A 523 20.42 -30.91 1.41
C ILE A 523 21.56 -29.98 0.95
N TYR A 524 22.60 -29.82 1.76
CA TYR A 524 23.76 -28.98 1.43
C TYR A 524 24.47 -29.47 0.15
N CYS A 525 24.70 -30.78 0.00
CA CYS A 525 25.31 -31.32 -1.20
C CYS A 525 24.43 -31.09 -2.46
N GLU A 526 23.10 -31.20 -2.33
CA GLU A 526 22.19 -30.91 -3.42
C GLU A 526 22.23 -29.41 -3.78
N LEU A 527 22.25 -28.53 -2.77
CA LEU A 527 22.40 -27.08 -2.96
C LEU A 527 23.70 -26.73 -3.69
N VAL A 528 24.84 -27.33 -3.29
CA VAL A 528 26.13 -27.16 -3.98
C VAL A 528 26.04 -27.61 -5.44
N SER A 529 25.37 -28.73 -5.71
CA SER A 529 25.19 -29.23 -7.07
C SER A 529 24.32 -28.28 -7.92
N VAL A 530 23.23 -27.74 -7.36
CA VAL A 530 22.37 -26.77 -8.06
C VAL A 530 23.14 -25.48 -8.37
N ARG A 531 23.91 -24.99 -7.41
CA ARG A 531 24.76 -23.79 -7.58
C ARG A 531 25.86 -23.99 -8.61
N ASP A 532 26.50 -25.18 -8.68
CA ASP A 532 27.49 -25.48 -9.74
C ASP A 532 26.82 -25.51 -11.13
N GLN A 533 25.60 -26.09 -11.22
CA GLN A 533 24.85 -26.06 -12.49
C GLN A 533 24.50 -24.63 -12.90
N LEU A 534 24.05 -23.79 -11.98
CA LEU A 534 23.71 -22.39 -12.24
C LEU A 534 24.95 -21.61 -12.73
N ALA A 535 26.11 -21.79 -12.07
CA ALA A 535 27.37 -21.17 -12.51
C ALA A 535 27.78 -21.60 -13.94
N ARG A 536 27.53 -22.86 -14.32
CA ARG A 536 27.79 -23.37 -15.67
C ARG A 536 26.89 -22.73 -16.73
N GLU A 537 25.61 -22.48 -16.41
CA GLU A 537 24.69 -21.78 -17.31
C GLU A 537 25.21 -20.36 -17.60
N TYR A 538 25.76 -19.68 -16.59
CA TYR A 538 26.39 -18.36 -16.74
C TYR A 538 27.86 -18.41 -17.25
N GLU A 539 28.30 -19.54 -17.77
CA GLU A 539 29.63 -19.73 -18.38
C GLU A 539 30.81 -19.57 -17.40
N TYR A 540 30.61 -19.74 -16.09
CA TYR A 540 31.68 -19.73 -15.09
C TYR A 540 32.22 -21.15 -14.82
N ASP A 541 33.52 -21.23 -14.42
CA ASP A 541 34.19 -22.50 -14.13
C ASP A 541 33.66 -23.16 -12.83
N ASN A 542 33.15 -22.42 -11.88
CA ASN A 542 32.51 -22.88 -10.64
C ASN A 542 31.67 -21.77 -9.98
N TYR A 543 30.87 -22.14 -8.96
CA TYR A 543 29.98 -21.17 -8.30
C TYR A 543 30.72 -20.07 -7.54
N ALA A 544 31.93 -20.33 -6.98
CA ALA A 544 32.71 -19.30 -6.30
C ALA A 544 33.12 -18.17 -7.26
N GLU A 545 33.54 -18.49 -8.49
CA GLU A 545 33.87 -17.49 -9.50
C GLU A 545 32.63 -16.73 -10.00
N TYR A 546 31.49 -17.44 -10.18
CA TYR A 546 30.21 -16.83 -10.50
C TYR A 546 29.77 -15.86 -9.40
N ALA A 547 29.82 -16.29 -8.13
CA ALA A 547 29.44 -15.44 -7.01
C ALA A 547 30.31 -14.17 -6.92
N TYR A 548 31.62 -14.30 -7.07
CA TYR A 548 32.54 -13.15 -7.00
C TYR A 548 32.32 -12.15 -8.15
N GLY A 549 32.27 -12.62 -9.37
CA GLY A 549 32.18 -11.76 -10.55
C GLY A 549 30.75 -11.40 -10.95
N GLY A 550 29.83 -12.34 -10.89
CA GLY A 550 28.46 -12.20 -11.38
C GLY A 550 27.43 -11.70 -10.32
N LEU A 551 27.48 -12.25 -9.11
CA LEU A 551 26.51 -11.88 -8.06
C LEU A 551 26.96 -10.67 -7.23
N TYR A 552 28.20 -10.68 -6.76
CA TYR A 552 28.71 -9.65 -5.82
C TYR A 552 29.43 -8.51 -6.53
N LEU A 553 29.64 -8.62 -7.84
CA LEU A 553 30.28 -7.61 -8.68
C LEU A 553 31.63 -7.15 -8.11
N ARG A 554 32.43 -8.09 -7.60
CA ARG A 554 33.73 -7.82 -7.02
C ARG A 554 34.72 -7.50 -8.12
N ASP A 555 35.63 -6.56 -7.86
CA ASP A 555 36.77 -6.21 -8.74
C ASP A 555 38.03 -7.02 -8.46
N TYR A 556 37.91 -8.08 -7.63
CA TYR A 556 38.96 -9.04 -7.30
C TYR A 556 38.41 -10.48 -7.40
N ASP A 557 39.29 -11.46 -7.58
CA ASP A 557 38.93 -12.85 -7.79
C ASP A 557 39.20 -13.75 -6.56
N THR A 558 38.87 -15.04 -6.68
CA THR A 558 39.07 -16.03 -5.62
C THR A 558 40.56 -16.25 -5.29
N ALA A 559 41.49 -15.96 -6.22
CA ALA A 559 42.93 -16.05 -5.98
C ALA A 559 43.43 -14.91 -5.08
N ASP A 560 42.89 -13.70 -5.29
CA ASP A 560 43.18 -12.54 -4.42
C ASP A 560 42.63 -12.78 -3.01
N ALA A 561 41.41 -13.30 -2.90
CA ALA A 561 40.80 -13.68 -1.61
C ALA A 561 41.66 -14.72 -0.87
N LYS A 562 42.12 -15.78 -1.53
CA LYS A 562 43.01 -16.78 -0.95
C LYS A 562 44.36 -16.20 -0.51
N ALA A 563 44.88 -15.18 -1.22
CA ALA A 563 46.06 -14.46 -0.81
C ALA A 563 45.83 -13.66 0.48
N LEU A 564 44.67 -13.02 0.63
CA LEU A 564 44.25 -12.35 1.86
C LEU A 564 44.09 -13.34 3.03
N PHE A 565 43.43 -14.49 2.83
CA PHE A 565 43.25 -15.50 3.89
C PHE A 565 44.60 -16.00 4.40
N LYS A 566 45.54 -16.20 3.49
CA LYS A 566 46.91 -16.61 3.85
C LYS A 566 47.61 -15.52 4.68
N GLN A 567 47.36 -14.25 4.39
CA GLN A 567 47.94 -13.14 5.16
C GLN A 567 47.29 -13.06 6.55
N VAL A 568 45.95 -13.17 6.66
CA VAL A 568 45.23 -13.21 7.93
C VAL A 568 45.67 -14.36 8.81
N LYS A 569 45.81 -15.59 8.24
CA LYS A 569 46.36 -16.74 8.97
C LYS A 569 47.78 -16.51 9.52
N LYS A 570 48.57 -15.76 8.80
CA LYS A 570 49.97 -15.53 9.18
C LYS A 570 50.13 -14.38 10.22
N GLU A 571 49.40 -13.29 10.02
CA GLU A 571 49.64 -12.04 10.76
C GLU A 571 48.60 -11.84 11.89
N VAL A 572 47.32 -12.24 11.68
CA VAL A 572 46.23 -12.00 12.60
C VAL A 572 46.02 -13.18 13.58
N MET A 573 45.96 -14.40 13.08
CA MET A 573 45.72 -15.60 13.90
C MET A 573 46.64 -15.78 15.11
N PRO A 574 47.96 -15.58 15.02
CA PRO A 574 48.84 -15.71 16.17
C PRO A 574 48.52 -14.69 17.29
N TRP A 575 48.12 -13.47 16.91
CA TRP A 575 47.71 -12.43 17.83
C TRP A 575 46.35 -12.73 18.44
N LEU A 576 45.39 -13.19 17.62
CA LEU A 576 44.04 -13.55 18.09
C LEU A 576 44.13 -14.67 19.12
N ILE A 577 44.85 -15.76 18.89
CA ILE A 577 45.04 -16.88 19.80
C ILE A 577 45.63 -16.39 21.17
N GLU A 578 46.51 -15.40 21.14
CA GLU A 578 47.09 -14.83 22.38
C GLU A 578 46.01 -14.02 23.14
N ILE A 579 45.20 -13.25 22.44
CA ILE A 579 44.13 -12.47 23.08
C ILE A 579 43.01 -13.38 23.63
N GLU A 580 42.54 -14.33 22.84
CA GLU A 580 41.54 -15.33 23.28
C GLU A 580 42.04 -16.08 24.53
N SER A 581 43.29 -16.51 24.51
CA SER A 581 43.87 -17.21 25.67
C SER A 581 43.87 -16.34 26.94
N LEU A 582 44.06 -15.04 26.82
CA LEU A 582 43.99 -14.09 27.94
C LEU A 582 42.55 -13.83 28.35
N TYR A 583 41.62 -13.72 27.38
CA TYR A 583 40.19 -13.53 27.62
C TYR A 583 39.58 -14.70 28.37
N TYR A 584 39.83 -15.94 27.96
CA TYR A 584 39.34 -17.16 28.60
C TYR A 584 39.96 -17.44 30.00
N GLU A 585 41.01 -16.72 30.39
CA GLU A 585 41.54 -16.73 31.76
C GLU A 585 40.83 -15.74 32.68
N MET A 586 39.97 -14.82 32.13
CA MET A 586 39.22 -13.85 32.91
C MET A 586 37.90 -14.41 33.44
N ASP A 587 37.36 -13.80 34.47
CA ASP A 587 36.04 -14.10 35.00
C ASP A 587 34.98 -13.29 34.25
N ASP A 588 34.25 -13.93 33.39
CA ASP A 588 33.17 -13.36 32.57
C ASP A 588 31.77 -13.55 33.15
N SER A 589 31.69 -14.13 34.36
CA SER A 589 30.39 -14.38 35.01
C SER A 589 29.50 -13.14 35.17
N ALA A 590 30.04 -11.93 35.11
CA ALA A 590 29.26 -10.72 35.06
C ALA A 590 28.43 -10.56 33.79
N LEU A 591 28.82 -11.17 32.67
CA LEU A 591 28.08 -11.15 31.42
C LEU A 591 26.84 -12.08 31.45
N GLU A 592 26.82 -13.08 32.34
CA GLU A 592 25.67 -13.98 32.49
C GLU A 592 24.39 -13.21 32.88
N GLU A 593 24.50 -12.03 33.51
CA GLU A 593 23.37 -11.16 33.84
C GLU A 593 22.69 -10.58 32.59
N LEU A 594 23.35 -10.55 31.45
CA LEU A 594 22.85 -10.05 30.16
C LEU A 594 22.25 -11.16 29.28
N ASN A 595 22.46 -12.42 29.64
CA ASN A 595 21.93 -13.55 28.89
C ASN A 595 20.40 -13.55 28.92
N ASP A 596 19.79 -14.06 27.88
CA ASP A 596 18.33 -14.13 27.67
C ASP A 596 17.61 -12.78 27.83
N SER A 597 18.31 -11.64 27.56
CA SER A 597 17.72 -10.32 27.62
C SER A 597 16.62 -10.17 26.55
N PRO A 598 15.37 -9.79 26.94
CA PRO A 598 14.30 -9.56 25.98
C PRO A 598 14.66 -8.49 24.95
N ALA A 599 14.15 -8.61 23.71
CA ALA A 599 14.37 -7.61 22.66
C ALA A 599 14.00 -6.18 23.10
N ALA A 600 12.88 -6.03 23.83
CA ALA A 600 12.47 -4.72 24.35
C ALA A 600 13.49 -4.06 25.30
N GLU A 601 14.25 -4.84 26.06
CA GLU A 601 15.33 -4.33 26.95
C GLU A 601 16.53 -3.88 26.12
N ARG A 602 16.99 -4.71 25.18
CA ARG A 602 18.09 -4.41 24.27
C ARG A 602 17.79 -3.15 23.44
N LEU A 603 16.62 -3.12 22.79
CA LEU A 603 16.17 -1.96 22.00
C LEU A 603 16.09 -0.68 22.83
N SER A 604 15.59 -0.75 24.07
CA SER A 604 15.51 0.42 24.96
C SER A 604 16.90 0.91 25.38
N ALA A 605 17.87 0.01 25.57
CA ALA A 605 19.23 0.36 25.90
C ALA A 605 19.92 1.08 24.72
N VAL A 606 19.76 0.56 23.50
CA VAL A 606 20.33 1.13 22.26
C VAL A 606 19.67 2.47 21.91
N GLN A 607 18.31 2.57 21.97
CA GLN A 607 17.55 3.78 21.64
C GLN A 607 18.09 5.03 22.33
N LYS A 608 18.46 4.91 23.60
CA LYS A 608 18.95 6.03 24.40
C LYS A 608 20.18 6.72 23.79
N TYR A 609 21.08 5.93 23.19
CA TYR A 609 22.38 6.43 22.71
C TYR A 609 22.40 6.70 21.20
N ILE A 610 21.52 6.04 20.43
CA ILE A 610 21.43 6.24 19.00
C ILE A 610 21.11 7.72 18.66
N GLY A 611 20.16 8.34 19.34
CA GLY A 611 19.80 9.75 19.13
C GLY A 611 20.83 10.74 19.67
N GLU A 612 21.72 10.32 20.60
CA GLU A 612 22.89 11.11 21.06
C GLU A 612 24.01 11.04 20.01
N LEU A 613 24.17 9.88 19.33
CA LEU A 613 25.14 9.71 18.27
C LEU A 613 24.76 10.54 17.04
N ASP A 614 23.53 10.40 16.55
CA ASP A 614 22.97 11.17 15.44
C ASP A 614 21.46 11.33 15.56
N PRO A 615 20.91 12.56 15.49
CA PRO A 615 19.46 12.79 15.58
C PRO A 615 18.64 12.13 14.46
N GLU A 616 19.15 12.04 13.21
CA GLU A 616 18.44 11.42 12.10
C GLU A 616 18.37 9.90 12.29
N MET A 617 19.44 9.28 12.82
CA MET A 617 19.42 7.88 13.24
C MET A 617 18.41 7.64 14.38
N GLY A 618 18.33 8.59 15.34
CA GLY A 618 17.34 8.54 16.42
C GLY A 618 15.91 8.56 15.89
N GLU A 619 15.59 9.39 14.90
CA GLU A 619 14.28 9.43 14.25
C GLU A 619 13.96 8.12 13.52
N ALA A 620 14.93 7.52 12.83
CA ALA A 620 14.77 6.22 12.17
C ALA A 620 14.53 5.08 13.19
N PHE A 621 15.23 5.09 14.31
CA PHE A 621 15.05 4.10 15.38
C PHE A 621 13.68 4.24 16.05
N ASP A 622 13.25 5.46 16.35
CA ASP A 622 11.94 5.74 16.92
C ASP A 622 10.82 5.31 15.96
N HIS A 623 11.01 5.51 14.65
CA HIS A 623 10.09 5.04 13.61
C HIS A 623 9.99 3.51 13.60
N MET A 624 11.12 2.81 13.57
CA MET A 624 11.18 1.35 13.64
C MET A 624 10.38 0.80 14.82
N LEU A 625 10.56 1.38 16.01
CA LEU A 625 9.83 0.99 17.22
C LEU A 625 8.33 1.32 17.16
N ALA A 626 7.97 2.48 16.62
CA ALA A 626 6.58 2.95 16.58
C ALA A 626 5.68 2.10 15.68
N TYR A 627 6.26 1.46 14.67
CA TYR A 627 5.53 0.68 13.66
C TYR A 627 5.86 -0.82 13.69
N ASP A 628 6.49 -1.30 14.76
CA ASP A 628 6.83 -2.72 14.98
C ASP A 628 7.62 -3.33 13.80
N LEU A 629 8.63 -2.60 13.29
CA LEU A 629 9.41 -3.01 12.11
C LEU A 629 10.60 -3.90 12.51
N TYR A 630 10.37 -4.80 13.43
CA TYR A 630 11.35 -5.77 13.91
C TYR A 630 10.69 -7.02 14.51
N ASP A 631 11.41 -8.13 14.46
CA ASP A 631 11.16 -9.34 15.26
C ASP A 631 12.50 -9.91 15.73
N MET A 632 12.83 -9.68 16.99
CA MET A 632 14.12 -9.99 17.60
C MET A 632 13.98 -10.81 18.90
N ASP A 633 12.82 -11.43 19.12
CA ASP A 633 12.61 -12.35 20.22
C ASP A 633 12.82 -13.81 19.79
N ALA A 634 13.19 -14.68 20.73
CA ALA A 634 13.35 -16.10 20.47
C ALA A 634 12.00 -16.76 20.14
N GLY A 635 12.00 -17.76 19.27
CA GLY A 635 10.82 -18.55 18.89
C GLY A 635 11.18 -20.00 18.57
N GLU A 636 10.30 -20.96 18.93
CA GLU A 636 10.56 -22.39 18.72
C GLU A 636 10.52 -22.81 17.24
N SER A 637 9.73 -22.11 16.42
CA SER A 637 9.57 -22.38 14.98
C SER A 637 10.21 -21.29 14.11
N LYS A 638 10.97 -20.38 14.72
CA LYS A 638 11.60 -19.26 14.05
C LYS A 638 12.85 -19.69 13.30
N ALA A 639 13.06 -19.19 12.09
CA ALA A 639 14.29 -19.41 11.34
C ALA A 639 15.51 -18.95 12.14
N GLN A 640 16.57 -19.76 12.15
CA GLN A 640 17.78 -19.51 12.94
C GLN A 640 18.77 -18.62 12.16
N THR A 641 18.34 -17.38 11.88
CA THR A 641 19.08 -16.41 11.09
C THR A 641 18.82 -14.99 11.59
N GLY A 642 19.64 -14.03 11.19
CA GLY A 642 19.45 -12.60 11.39
C GLY A 642 19.66 -11.85 10.06
N TYR A 643 18.83 -10.87 9.78
CA TYR A 643 18.96 -10.00 8.61
C TYR A 643 18.10 -8.75 8.73
N THR A 644 18.45 -7.75 7.94
CA THR A 644 17.59 -6.61 7.65
C THR A 644 17.14 -6.67 6.20
N ILE A 645 15.82 -6.59 5.94
CA ILE A 645 15.22 -6.66 4.62
C ILE A 645 14.45 -5.39 4.28
N GLU A 646 14.59 -4.91 3.05
CA GLU A 646 13.91 -3.71 2.57
C GLU A 646 12.44 -3.97 2.26
N LEU A 647 11.60 -2.99 2.59
CA LEU A 647 10.18 -2.90 2.24
C LEU A 647 9.94 -1.66 1.35
N PRO A 648 10.42 -1.68 0.10
CA PRO A 648 10.55 -0.47 -0.71
C PRO A 648 9.22 0.22 -1.04
N TRP A 649 8.09 -0.50 -1.09
CA TRP A 649 6.77 0.13 -1.24
C TRP A 649 6.41 1.05 -0.09
N TYR A 650 6.86 0.71 1.12
CA TYR A 650 6.62 1.49 2.33
C TYR A 650 7.71 2.50 2.65
N GLY A 651 8.80 2.51 1.89
CA GLY A 651 9.99 3.32 2.16
C GLY A 651 10.71 2.90 3.45
N ASP A 652 10.52 1.66 3.88
CA ASP A 652 10.96 1.09 5.14
C ASP A 652 11.87 -0.12 4.95
N ALA A 653 12.33 -0.64 6.07
CA ALA A 653 12.98 -1.95 6.20
C ALA A 653 12.40 -2.69 7.41
N PHE A 654 12.79 -3.95 7.58
CA PHE A 654 12.41 -4.78 8.72
C PHE A 654 13.63 -5.53 9.24
N ILE A 655 13.80 -5.58 10.56
CA ILE A 655 14.85 -6.35 11.23
C ILE A 655 14.26 -7.67 11.70
N PHE A 656 14.81 -8.78 11.21
CA PHE A 656 14.55 -10.12 11.70
C PHE A 656 15.81 -10.68 12.35
N ASP A 657 15.70 -11.24 13.56
CA ASP A 657 16.82 -11.84 14.27
C ASP A 657 16.36 -12.97 15.19
N ALA A 658 17.05 -14.09 15.14
CA ALA A 658 16.91 -15.18 16.09
C ALA A 658 18.03 -15.08 17.15
N PRO A 659 17.75 -14.53 18.34
CA PRO A 659 18.78 -14.22 19.30
C PRO A 659 19.47 -15.49 19.82
N TYR A 660 20.77 -15.38 20.11
CA TYR A 660 21.58 -16.47 20.68
C TYR A 660 21.32 -16.66 22.18
N GLY A 661 20.63 -15.74 22.85
CA GLY A 661 20.42 -15.75 24.28
C GLY A 661 21.67 -15.35 25.08
N THR A 662 22.57 -14.60 24.48
CA THR A 662 23.80 -14.14 25.13
C THR A 662 23.91 -12.60 25.10
N CYS A 663 24.89 -12.04 25.80
CA CYS A 663 25.18 -10.62 25.74
C CYS A 663 25.47 -10.11 24.30
N GLN A 664 25.85 -11.00 23.38
CA GLN A 664 26.09 -10.67 21.99
C GLN A 664 24.84 -10.12 21.28
N ASP A 665 23.65 -10.48 21.74
CA ASP A 665 22.41 -9.98 21.15
C ASP A 665 22.25 -8.44 21.24
N TYR A 666 23.00 -7.77 22.16
CA TYR A 666 23.10 -6.31 22.18
C TYR A 666 23.88 -5.78 20.97
N VAL A 667 24.99 -6.44 20.63
CA VAL A 667 25.81 -6.10 19.45
C VAL A 667 25.00 -6.35 18.17
N THR A 668 24.32 -7.49 18.07
CA THR A 668 23.44 -7.83 16.95
C THR A 668 22.34 -6.77 16.77
N THR A 669 21.75 -6.27 17.87
CA THR A 669 20.75 -5.20 17.82
C THR A 669 21.30 -3.92 17.21
N ILE A 670 22.54 -3.55 17.53
CA ILE A 670 23.22 -2.36 16.96
C ILE A 670 23.57 -2.62 15.49
N HIS A 671 24.08 -3.80 15.19
CA HIS A 671 24.47 -4.25 13.87
C HIS A 671 23.29 -4.16 12.89
N GLU A 672 22.20 -4.85 13.18
CA GLU A 672 21.01 -4.88 12.32
C GLU A 672 20.39 -3.49 12.14
N PHE A 673 20.42 -2.67 13.20
CA PHE A 673 19.99 -1.28 13.04
C PHE A 673 20.91 -0.47 12.12
N GLY A 674 22.18 -0.80 12.02
CA GLY A 674 23.08 -0.20 11.04
C GLY A 674 22.62 -0.45 9.60
N HIS A 675 22.21 -1.68 9.28
CA HIS A 675 21.57 -2.04 8.01
C HIS A 675 20.22 -1.34 7.80
N TYR A 676 19.37 -1.34 8.83
CA TYR A 676 18.07 -0.66 8.79
C TYR A 676 18.22 0.83 8.46
N ASN A 677 19.08 1.52 9.20
CA ASN A 677 19.33 2.94 8.99
C ASN A 677 19.86 3.24 7.57
N TYR A 678 20.73 2.40 7.03
CA TYR A 678 21.15 2.53 5.64
C TYR A 678 19.97 2.33 4.67
N ALA A 679 19.19 1.28 4.84
CA ALA A 679 18.09 0.93 3.96
C ALA A 679 17.04 2.05 3.84
N VAL A 680 16.66 2.67 4.97
CA VAL A 680 15.63 3.73 4.99
C VAL A 680 16.15 5.10 4.53
N HIS A 681 17.47 5.30 4.45
CA HIS A 681 18.06 6.56 3.98
C HIS A 681 18.68 6.48 2.59
N LYS A 682 18.80 5.27 2.01
CA LYS A 682 19.40 5.14 0.68
C LYS A 682 18.53 5.77 -0.40
N LYS A 683 19.20 6.39 -1.39
CA LYS A 683 18.56 7.08 -2.53
C LYS A 683 18.97 6.45 -3.85
N SER A 684 18.86 5.12 -3.98
CA SER A 684 19.11 4.41 -5.23
C SER A 684 17.81 4.18 -5.99
N ASN A 685 17.89 4.04 -7.32
CA ASN A 685 16.76 3.63 -8.12
C ASN A 685 16.33 2.21 -7.70
N PRO A 686 15.07 2.01 -7.23
CA PRO A 686 14.64 0.73 -6.72
C PRO A 686 14.50 -0.37 -7.79
N LEU A 687 14.63 -0.06 -9.07
CA LEU A 687 14.75 -1.08 -10.11
C LEU A 687 16.00 -1.94 -9.89
N PHE A 688 17.11 -1.30 -9.46
CA PHE A 688 18.37 -1.99 -9.28
C PHE A 688 18.58 -2.43 -7.83
N VAL A 689 18.85 -3.71 -7.63
CA VAL A 689 19.34 -4.22 -6.36
C VAL A 689 20.87 -4.11 -6.40
N VAL A 690 21.40 -3.14 -5.66
CA VAL A 690 22.87 -3.02 -5.54
C VAL A 690 23.33 -3.97 -4.44
N ASN A 691 23.78 -5.14 -4.83
CA ASN A 691 24.32 -6.15 -3.91
C ASN A 691 25.85 -6.08 -3.88
N ASN A 692 26.42 -4.93 -3.49
CA ASN A 692 27.83 -4.89 -3.17
C ASN A 692 28.02 -5.42 -1.75
N MET A 693 28.13 -6.75 -1.63
CA MET A 693 28.24 -7.44 -0.34
C MET A 693 29.43 -7.01 0.49
N ASP A 694 30.52 -6.58 -0.15
CA ASP A 694 31.73 -6.10 0.53
C ASP A 694 31.52 -4.74 1.25
N LEU A 695 30.49 -3.98 0.85
CA LEU A 695 30.16 -2.68 1.45
C LEU A 695 29.01 -2.76 2.46
N CYS A 696 28.23 -3.83 2.47
CA CYS A 696 27.05 -3.95 3.34
C CYS A 696 27.43 -3.83 4.82
N GLU A 697 28.54 -4.46 5.24
CA GLU A 697 28.99 -4.47 6.62
C GLU A 697 29.67 -3.18 7.09
N ILE A 698 29.92 -2.22 6.21
CA ILE A 698 30.43 -0.90 6.62
C ILE A 698 29.39 -0.17 7.46
N HIS A 699 28.10 -0.35 7.16
CA HIS A 699 27.02 0.34 7.86
C HIS A 699 26.78 -0.27 9.24
N SER A 700 26.81 -1.59 9.34
CA SER A 700 26.55 -2.37 10.55
C SER A 700 27.74 -2.37 11.50
N GLN A 701 28.88 -2.91 11.07
CA GLN A 701 30.10 -2.96 11.89
C GLN A 701 30.67 -1.57 12.17
N GLY A 702 30.48 -0.62 11.24
CA GLY A 702 30.82 0.78 11.48
C GLY A 702 30.02 1.39 12.63
N LEU A 703 28.73 1.04 12.74
CA LEU A 703 27.88 1.49 13.84
C LEU A 703 28.28 0.80 15.16
N GLU A 704 28.57 -0.51 15.17
CA GLU A 704 29.10 -1.19 16.35
C GLU A 704 30.34 -0.45 16.88
N MET A 705 31.29 -0.11 16.01
CA MET A 705 32.49 0.63 16.40
C MET A 705 32.20 2.03 16.95
N LEU A 706 31.18 2.71 16.46
CA LEU A 706 30.75 4.00 16.99
C LEU A 706 30.08 3.87 18.38
N PHE A 707 29.44 2.72 18.65
CA PHE A 707 28.84 2.40 19.94
C PHE A 707 29.85 2.03 21.03
N TYR A 708 31.04 1.62 20.66
CA TYR A 708 32.10 1.23 21.59
C TYR A 708 32.34 2.23 22.74
N ASP A 709 32.20 3.53 22.51
CA ASP A 709 32.31 4.54 23.51
C ASP A 709 31.10 4.60 24.48
N TYR A 710 29.95 4.00 24.09
CA TYR A 710 28.73 3.94 24.89
C TYR A 710 28.54 2.63 25.67
N ASP A 711 29.32 1.58 25.39
CA ASP A 711 29.17 0.25 25.99
C ASP A 711 29.10 0.28 27.52
N GLN A 712 30.02 1.01 28.17
CA GLN A 712 30.05 1.15 29.62
C GLN A 712 28.91 2.00 30.20
N ASP A 713 28.35 2.90 29.40
CA ASP A 713 27.21 3.72 29.79
C ASP A 713 25.89 2.96 29.58
N MET A 714 25.83 2.10 28.56
CA MET A 714 24.72 1.23 28.22
C MET A 714 24.60 0.07 29.22
N ILE A 715 25.75 -0.56 29.54
CA ILE A 715 25.87 -1.67 30.45
C ILE A 715 26.82 -1.26 31.59
N PRO A 716 26.33 -0.68 32.71
CA PRO A 716 27.20 -0.12 33.72
C PRO A 716 27.83 -1.20 34.60
N GLY A 717 29.05 -0.91 35.12
CA GLY A 717 29.74 -1.75 36.10
C GLY A 717 30.69 -2.77 35.49
N GLU A 718 30.94 -3.85 36.23
CA GLU A 718 31.87 -4.90 35.82
C GLU A 718 31.44 -5.61 34.53
N ALA A 719 30.13 -5.81 34.35
CA ALA A 719 29.55 -6.36 33.12
C ALA A 719 29.88 -5.49 31.90
N GLY A 720 29.78 -4.15 32.00
CA GLY A 720 30.10 -3.25 30.89
C GLY A 720 31.58 -3.25 30.51
N ASP A 721 32.48 -3.36 31.51
CA ASP A 721 33.90 -3.49 31.26
C ASP A 721 34.23 -4.80 30.51
N MET A 722 33.59 -5.90 30.89
CA MET A 722 33.74 -7.20 30.23
C MET A 722 33.08 -7.21 28.85
N PHE A 723 31.87 -6.67 28.71
CA PHE A 723 31.15 -6.56 27.43
C PHE A 723 32.01 -5.81 26.38
N ARG A 724 32.56 -4.65 26.77
CA ARG A 724 33.45 -3.88 25.89
C ARG A 724 34.70 -4.65 25.47
N LEU A 725 35.27 -5.48 26.35
CA LEU A 725 36.41 -6.33 26.01
C LEU A 725 36.01 -7.45 25.08
N GLN A 726 34.88 -8.09 25.35
CA GLN A 726 34.33 -9.15 24.51
C GLN A 726 34.05 -8.68 23.10
N ASP A 727 33.42 -7.49 22.94
CA ASP A 727 33.13 -6.91 21.64
C ASP A 727 34.39 -6.75 20.77
N VAL A 728 35.49 -6.28 21.33
CA VAL A 728 36.77 -6.18 20.62
C VAL A 728 37.35 -7.55 20.26
N VAL A 729 37.22 -8.54 21.14
CA VAL A 729 37.71 -9.91 20.89
C VAL A 729 36.89 -10.52 19.75
N GLN A 730 35.59 -10.41 19.80
CA GLN A 730 34.68 -10.95 18.79
C GLN A 730 34.87 -10.30 17.42
N LEU A 731 35.10 -9.01 17.33
CA LEU A 731 35.42 -8.35 16.05
C LEU A 731 36.68 -8.92 15.41
N ALA A 732 37.71 -9.24 16.23
CA ALA A 732 38.90 -9.90 15.74
C ALA A 732 38.63 -11.37 15.33
N GLU A 733 37.81 -12.10 16.09
CA GLU A 733 37.36 -13.46 15.79
C GLU A 733 36.54 -13.51 14.48
N GLN A 734 35.63 -12.56 14.27
CA GLN A 734 34.85 -12.43 13.02
C GLN A 734 35.74 -12.38 11.79
N THR A 735 36.85 -11.60 11.85
CA THR A 735 37.82 -11.52 10.74
C THR A 735 38.42 -12.89 10.42
N ALA A 736 38.78 -13.67 11.43
CA ALA A 736 39.36 -14.99 11.25
C ALA A 736 38.31 -16.02 10.77
N ASN A 737 37.12 -15.99 11.37
CA ASN A 737 36.02 -16.88 11.03
C ASN A 737 35.50 -16.62 9.61
N ALA A 738 35.34 -15.37 9.18
CA ALA A 738 34.97 -15.01 7.81
C ALA A 738 35.98 -15.56 6.79
N CYS A 739 37.26 -15.41 7.06
CA CYS A 739 38.32 -15.99 6.17
C CYS A 739 38.26 -17.52 6.14
N MET A 740 37.97 -18.17 7.27
CA MET A 740 37.88 -19.62 7.36
C MET A 740 36.66 -20.17 6.61
N LEU A 741 35.52 -19.55 6.78
CA LEU A 741 34.29 -19.93 6.09
C LEU A 741 34.38 -19.70 4.59
N ALA A 742 34.88 -18.55 4.17
CA ALA A 742 35.09 -18.24 2.74
C ALA A 742 36.12 -19.19 2.06
N GLU A 743 37.21 -19.56 2.76
CA GLU A 743 38.13 -20.56 2.26
C GLU A 743 37.50 -21.95 2.13
N PHE A 744 36.64 -22.32 3.10
CA PHE A 744 35.90 -23.56 3.05
C PHE A 744 34.91 -23.57 1.87
N GLU A 745 34.09 -22.53 1.71
CA GLU A 745 33.12 -22.41 0.60
C GLU A 745 33.80 -22.46 -0.76
N ILE A 746 34.88 -21.70 -0.95
CA ILE A 746 35.67 -21.75 -2.21
C ILE A 746 36.16 -23.17 -2.47
N CYS A 747 36.64 -23.87 -1.43
CA CYS A 747 37.13 -25.25 -1.58
C CYS A 747 36.00 -26.20 -2.00
N VAL A 748 34.80 -26.05 -1.43
CA VAL A 748 33.60 -26.85 -1.75
C VAL A 748 33.19 -26.59 -3.21
N TYR A 749 33.03 -25.32 -3.61
CA TYR A 749 32.58 -24.96 -4.96
C TYR A 749 33.62 -25.23 -6.05
N GLU A 750 34.93 -25.26 -5.72
CA GLU A 750 35.96 -25.74 -6.64
C GLU A 750 35.95 -27.28 -6.80
N ASN A 751 35.28 -28.00 -5.90
CA ASN A 751 35.24 -29.46 -5.87
C ASN A 751 33.81 -29.99 -5.55
N PRO A 752 32.81 -29.64 -6.37
CA PRO A 752 31.40 -29.91 -6.07
C PRO A 752 31.06 -31.42 -5.98
N ASP A 753 31.91 -32.28 -6.50
CA ASP A 753 31.74 -33.75 -6.50
C ASP A 753 32.33 -34.45 -5.24
N MET A 754 33.02 -33.68 -4.35
CA MET A 754 33.62 -34.24 -3.13
C MET A 754 32.61 -34.45 -2.03
#